data_7361e172f3c4418192b1b040afb837b7
#
_entry.id   7361e172f3c4418192b1b040afb837b7
#
_cell.length_a   1.000
_cell.length_b   1.000
_cell.length_c   1.000
_cell.angle_alpha   90.00
_cell.angle_beta   90.00
_cell.angle_gamma   90.00
#
_symmetry.space_group_name_H-M   'P 1'
#
loop_
_entity.id
_entity.type
_entity.pdbx_description
1 polymer ?
#
loop_
_entity_poly.entity_id
_entity_poly.type
_entity_poly.pdbx_seq_one_letter_code
_entity_poly.pdbx_strand_id
1 'polypeptide(L)'
;MEEYDEIKEERELTEEENKEYIKLIAAQQGVRKGVKTPLNEQLDGLSELITNLSYGFATLIIVGRIAHYFSWNLLACCLIIPTALFFYLVIKKFGDWSKTACVSTIITFTVIFIGAVLGLHEYLLPEAELSGLLAHTLDTLMIAVTLIVVAVPEGLPMAVTLSLAYSMRSMLKTNNLVRKMHACETMGAITVICTDKTGTLTQNKMQVYETKFYDLDKQQLNGDEASKLIAEGIAVNSTASLDLSGTEPNVVGNPTEGALLLWLHKQGIDHVALKESANTLSEVPFSTERKYMATVVTSSVNGKKILYVKGAPEIVYGMCNSSSANVSKSEVDNQLQAYQKKAMRTLGFAYQILEDNNKYIESGKVVATGLNFLGIVAISDPIRTDVPDAVTECMKAGIKVKIVTGDTTGTAIEIGRQIGLWSNNDNEKHIITGPEFAKLSDSELDDIVLDLKIIARARPMNKQRLVESLQRKNQVVSVTGDGTNDAPALKAAHVGLSMGAGTSVAKEASDITIIDNSFSSIGRAVMWGRSLYQNIQRFLLFQLTVNVAACFIVLIGAFMGAESPLTVTQMLWVNLIMDTFGAMALASLPPSPEVMNDKPRERQAFIINKPMAFDIVGVGGFFFLLTLLFVYIFQHSDVTSLMDLLTLQLGEANSVTPYEQTLIFSIFVWTHFWYMFNTRSFETGKSLFKLKLSSGFKTIVGVIVIGQIIIVEVFYEFFNVEPMFHTLSWKLNVSGIIDWLIIVVLSSLVLWVRELWHLLSAKKN
;
A
#
# COMPACT_ATOMS: atom_id res chain seq x y z
N MET A 1 8.70 0.41 -33.62
CA MET A 1 7.34 0.96 -33.57
C MET A 1 7.26 2.29 -34.30
N GLU A 2 8.12 3.24 -33.97
CA GLU A 2 8.21 4.52 -34.69
C GLU A 2 8.33 4.34 -36.20
N GLU A 3 9.18 3.41 -36.65
CA GLU A 3 9.35 3.05 -38.07
C GLU A 3 8.05 2.50 -38.71
N TYR A 4 7.26 1.72 -37.99
CA TYR A 4 5.96 1.21 -38.48
C TYR A 4 4.85 2.27 -38.43
N ASP A 5 4.91 3.20 -37.48
CA ASP A 5 3.99 4.33 -37.40
C ASP A 5 4.23 5.32 -38.55
N GLU A 6 5.51 5.59 -38.92
CA GLU A 6 5.89 6.38 -40.11
C GLU A 6 5.42 5.69 -41.39
N ILE A 7 5.65 4.37 -41.54
CA ILE A 7 5.17 3.64 -42.75
C ILE A 7 3.64 3.69 -42.86
N LYS A 8 2.91 3.67 -41.73
CA LYS A 8 1.44 3.70 -41.68
C LYS A 8 0.86 5.08 -42.05
N GLU A 9 1.63 6.15 -41.87
CA GLU A 9 1.27 7.49 -42.36
C GLU A 9 1.46 7.63 -43.89
N GLU A 10 2.39 6.85 -44.48
CA GLU A 10 2.68 6.91 -45.91
C GLU A 10 1.90 5.88 -46.76
N ARG A 11 1.63 4.68 -46.22
CA ARG A 11 0.90 3.59 -46.89
C ARG A 11 0.28 2.61 -45.92
N GLU A 12 -0.65 1.78 -46.37
CA GLU A 12 -1.13 0.63 -45.56
C GLU A 12 -0.02 -0.44 -45.37
N LEU A 13 0.07 -0.97 -44.14
CA LEU A 13 1.00 -2.02 -43.84
C LEU A 13 0.65 -3.32 -44.56
N THR A 14 1.62 -4.06 -45.05
CA THR A 14 1.43 -5.39 -45.61
C THR A 14 1.01 -6.37 -44.51
N GLU A 15 0.49 -7.53 -44.90
CA GLU A 15 -0.02 -8.53 -43.94
C GLU A 15 1.07 -9.06 -42.98
N GLU A 16 2.33 -9.15 -43.45
CA GLU A 16 3.48 -9.52 -42.62
C GLU A 16 3.93 -8.39 -41.69
N GLU A 17 4.02 -7.16 -42.20
CA GLU A 17 4.33 -5.97 -41.40
C GLU A 17 3.27 -5.71 -40.32
N ASN A 18 1.99 -5.94 -40.64
CA ASN A 18 0.90 -5.80 -39.68
C ASN A 18 0.92 -6.88 -38.59
N LYS A 19 1.34 -8.12 -38.93
CA LYS A 19 1.56 -9.17 -37.92
C LYS A 19 2.72 -8.83 -36.99
N GLU A 20 3.79 -8.23 -37.52
CA GLU A 20 4.97 -7.84 -36.74
C GLU A 20 4.67 -6.61 -35.87
N TYR A 21 3.94 -5.61 -36.42
CA TYR A 21 3.42 -4.47 -35.70
C TYR A 21 2.51 -4.88 -34.53
N ILE A 22 1.58 -5.83 -34.76
CA ILE A 22 0.71 -6.38 -33.71
C ILE A 22 1.54 -7.14 -32.66
N LYS A 23 2.61 -7.87 -33.04
CA LYS A 23 3.53 -8.48 -32.09
C LYS A 23 4.31 -7.45 -31.27
N LEU A 24 4.75 -6.36 -31.87
CA LEU A 24 5.43 -5.27 -31.19
C LEU A 24 4.48 -4.53 -30.24
N ILE A 25 3.23 -4.28 -30.63
CA ILE A 25 2.18 -3.76 -29.75
C ILE A 25 1.90 -4.73 -28.62
N ALA A 26 1.77 -6.02 -28.91
CA ALA A 26 1.55 -7.06 -27.88
C ALA A 26 2.76 -7.20 -26.93
N ALA A 27 3.98 -7.07 -27.45
CA ALA A 27 5.20 -7.03 -26.65
C ALA A 27 5.26 -5.76 -25.78
N GLN A 28 4.89 -4.60 -26.31
CA GLN A 28 4.80 -3.35 -25.57
C GLN A 28 3.64 -3.34 -24.57
N GLN A 29 2.52 -3.99 -24.90
CA GLN A 29 1.42 -4.27 -23.96
C GLN A 29 1.78 -5.39 -22.97
N GLY A 30 2.62 -6.35 -23.35
CA GLY A 30 3.19 -7.40 -22.50
C GLY A 30 4.22 -6.86 -21.50
N VAL A 31 5.01 -5.86 -21.88
CA VAL A 31 5.82 -5.04 -20.96
C VAL A 31 4.93 -4.18 -20.05
N ARG A 32 3.68 -3.91 -20.46
CA ARG A 32 2.61 -3.32 -19.66
C ARG A 32 1.75 -4.33 -18.89
N LYS A 33 2.02 -5.64 -18.96
CA LYS A 33 1.53 -6.58 -17.94
C LYS A 33 2.20 -6.16 -16.64
N GLY A 34 1.49 -5.31 -15.91
CA GLY A 34 1.95 -4.71 -14.68
C GLY A 34 2.60 -5.77 -13.80
N VAL A 35 3.73 -5.45 -13.23
CA VAL A 35 4.37 -6.26 -12.19
C VAL A 35 3.25 -6.64 -11.22
N LYS A 36 2.96 -7.95 -11.09
CA LYS A 36 1.93 -8.42 -10.16
C LYS A 36 2.22 -7.83 -8.79
N THR A 37 1.21 -7.32 -8.13
CA THR A 37 1.40 -6.80 -6.77
C THR A 37 1.76 -7.95 -5.82
N PRO A 38 2.51 -7.68 -4.74
CA PRO A 38 2.82 -8.71 -3.74
C PRO A 38 1.59 -9.46 -3.23
N LEU A 39 0.47 -8.77 -3.05
CA LEU A 39 -0.79 -9.39 -2.64
C LEU A 39 -1.35 -10.34 -3.70
N ASN A 40 -1.35 -9.94 -4.98
CA ASN A 40 -1.86 -10.80 -6.04
C ASN A 40 -1.04 -12.09 -6.18
N GLU A 41 0.30 -12.01 -6.05
CA GLU A 41 1.17 -13.20 -6.06
C GLU A 41 0.82 -14.16 -4.89
N GLN A 42 0.54 -13.60 -3.71
CA GLN A 42 0.18 -14.38 -2.52
C GLN A 42 -1.22 -14.99 -2.62
N LEU A 43 -2.19 -14.26 -3.19
CA LEU A 43 -3.56 -14.74 -3.40
C LEU A 43 -3.62 -15.83 -4.48
N ASP A 44 -2.82 -15.74 -5.54
CA ASP A 44 -2.69 -16.80 -6.55
C ASP A 44 -2.21 -18.10 -5.89
N GLY A 45 -1.16 -18.03 -5.04
CA GLY A 45 -0.66 -19.19 -4.30
C GLY A 45 -1.68 -19.78 -3.32
N LEU A 46 -2.47 -18.92 -2.65
CA LEU A 46 -3.56 -19.35 -1.77
C LEU A 46 -4.66 -20.05 -2.56
N SER A 47 -5.07 -19.50 -3.70
CA SER A 47 -6.09 -20.08 -4.57
C SER A 47 -5.68 -21.48 -5.07
N GLU A 48 -4.42 -21.64 -5.46
CA GLU A 48 -3.88 -22.95 -5.87
C GLU A 48 -3.91 -23.97 -4.72
N LEU A 49 -3.52 -23.57 -3.51
CA LEU A 49 -3.57 -24.44 -2.33
C LEU A 49 -5.01 -24.90 -2.05
N ILE A 50 -5.97 -23.98 -2.02
CA ILE A 50 -7.38 -24.27 -1.73
C ILE A 50 -7.95 -25.20 -2.81
N THR A 51 -7.67 -24.94 -4.07
CA THR A 51 -8.13 -25.77 -5.19
C THR A 51 -7.61 -27.20 -5.07
N ASN A 52 -6.32 -27.37 -4.76
CA ASN A 52 -5.72 -28.69 -4.57
C ASN A 52 -6.34 -29.45 -3.38
N LEU A 53 -6.60 -28.75 -2.26
CA LEU A 53 -7.27 -29.33 -1.08
C LEU A 53 -8.72 -29.72 -1.40
N SER A 54 -9.47 -28.88 -2.12
CA SER A 54 -10.87 -29.13 -2.50
C SER A 54 -11.00 -30.37 -3.35
N TYR A 55 -10.14 -30.54 -4.36
CA TYR A 55 -10.12 -31.74 -5.18
C TYR A 55 -9.74 -33.00 -4.38
N GLY A 56 -8.81 -32.87 -3.41
CA GLY A 56 -8.46 -33.94 -2.50
C GLY A 56 -9.66 -34.39 -1.65
N PHE A 57 -10.36 -33.46 -1.02
CA PHE A 57 -11.54 -33.74 -0.21
C PHE A 57 -12.71 -34.31 -1.05
N ALA A 58 -12.98 -33.74 -2.23
CA ALA A 58 -14.01 -34.26 -3.13
C ALA A 58 -13.73 -35.74 -3.53
N THR A 59 -12.46 -36.03 -3.82
CA THR A 59 -12.02 -37.42 -4.13
C THR A 59 -12.26 -38.34 -2.92
N LEU A 60 -11.91 -37.87 -1.70
CA LEU A 60 -12.14 -38.66 -0.49
C LEU A 60 -13.64 -38.90 -0.22
N ILE A 61 -14.51 -37.93 -0.49
CA ILE A 61 -15.97 -38.11 -0.37
C ILE A 61 -16.47 -39.17 -1.33
N ILE A 62 -16.05 -39.10 -2.60
CA ILE A 62 -16.44 -40.09 -3.58
C ILE A 62 -16.01 -41.49 -3.14
N VAL A 63 -14.76 -41.65 -2.71
CA VAL A 63 -14.25 -42.92 -2.17
C VAL A 63 -15.06 -43.37 -0.97
N GLY A 64 -15.26 -42.49 0.04
CA GLY A 64 -15.94 -42.82 1.26
C GLY A 64 -17.39 -43.26 1.06
N ARG A 65 -18.18 -42.50 0.30
CA ARG A 65 -19.60 -42.80 0.08
C ARG A 65 -19.82 -44.03 -0.80
N ILE A 66 -19.04 -44.17 -1.87
CA ILE A 66 -19.18 -45.35 -2.74
C ILE A 66 -18.67 -46.62 -2.01
N ALA A 67 -17.56 -46.55 -1.28
CA ALA A 67 -17.09 -47.68 -0.49
C ALA A 67 -18.09 -48.07 0.62
N HIS A 68 -18.71 -47.11 1.28
CA HIS A 68 -19.76 -47.32 2.27
C HIS A 68 -21.02 -47.99 1.64
N TYR A 69 -21.43 -47.54 0.44
CA TYR A 69 -22.55 -48.18 -0.30
C TYR A 69 -22.29 -49.65 -0.55
N PHE A 70 -21.05 -50.07 -0.82
CA PHE A 70 -20.61 -51.44 -0.94
C PHE A 70 -20.23 -52.10 0.40
N SER A 71 -20.64 -51.54 1.54
CA SER A 71 -20.34 -52.07 2.87
C SER A 71 -18.87 -52.36 3.09
N TRP A 72 -17.98 -51.51 2.53
CA TRP A 72 -16.51 -51.63 2.60
C TRP A 72 -16.00 -52.98 2.01
N ASN A 73 -16.66 -53.52 1.05
CA ASN A 73 -16.22 -54.74 0.35
C ASN A 73 -14.83 -54.54 -0.28
N LEU A 74 -13.90 -55.46 0.00
CA LEU A 74 -12.50 -55.32 -0.42
C LEU A 74 -12.39 -55.21 -1.97
N LEU A 75 -13.20 -55.97 -2.72
CA LEU A 75 -13.19 -55.93 -4.20
C LEU A 75 -13.66 -54.55 -4.70
N ALA A 76 -14.72 -54.00 -4.10
CA ALA A 76 -15.23 -52.66 -4.42
C ALA A 76 -14.18 -51.60 -4.12
N CYS A 77 -13.51 -51.64 -2.95
CA CYS A 77 -12.45 -50.71 -2.59
C CYS A 77 -11.26 -50.78 -3.57
N CYS A 78 -10.88 -51.96 -4.03
CA CYS A 78 -9.81 -52.12 -5.02
C CYS A 78 -10.15 -51.52 -6.41
N LEU A 79 -11.45 -51.37 -6.74
CA LEU A 79 -11.89 -50.67 -7.97
C LEU A 79 -12.05 -49.17 -7.76
N ILE A 80 -12.65 -48.76 -6.66
CA ILE A 80 -13.02 -47.37 -6.39
C ILE A 80 -11.79 -46.49 -6.14
N ILE A 81 -10.84 -46.95 -5.30
CA ILE A 81 -9.68 -46.15 -4.90
C ILE A 81 -8.78 -45.79 -6.11
N PRO A 82 -8.35 -46.73 -6.97
CA PRO A 82 -7.58 -46.39 -8.16
C PRO A 82 -8.33 -45.48 -9.13
N THR A 83 -9.64 -45.68 -9.26
CA THR A 83 -10.52 -44.87 -10.12
C THR A 83 -10.57 -43.42 -9.64
N ALA A 84 -10.83 -43.21 -8.35
CA ALA A 84 -10.88 -41.88 -7.75
C ALA A 84 -9.52 -41.18 -7.84
N LEU A 85 -8.41 -41.90 -7.56
CA LEU A 85 -7.06 -41.36 -7.69
C LEU A 85 -6.76 -40.95 -9.15
N PHE A 86 -7.20 -41.76 -10.13
CA PHE A 86 -7.06 -41.44 -11.53
C PHE A 86 -7.80 -40.15 -11.90
N PHE A 87 -9.08 -40.01 -11.52
CA PHE A 87 -9.84 -38.76 -11.74
C PHE A 87 -9.20 -37.55 -11.07
N TYR A 88 -8.72 -37.68 -9.84
CA TYR A 88 -8.00 -36.64 -9.16
C TYR A 88 -6.76 -36.17 -9.94
N LEU A 89 -5.96 -37.12 -10.44
CA LEU A 89 -4.74 -36.78 -11.22
C LEU A 89 -5.10 -36.16 -12.58
N VAL A 90 -6.17 -36.60 -13.23
CA VAL A 90 -6.65 -36.01 -14.49
C VAL A 90 -7.12 -34.57 -14.26
N ILE A 91 -7.93 -34.33 -13.24
CA ILE A 91 -8.42 -32.98 -12.89
C ILE A 91 -7.25 -32.05 -12.54
N LYS A 92 -6.30 -32.55 -11.76
CA LYS A 92 -5.12 -31.76 -11.39
C LYS A 92 -4.26 -31.35 -12.60
N LYS A 93 -4.20 -32.19 -13.65
CA LYS A 93 -3.45 -31.91 -14.89
C LYS A 93 -4.30 -31.31 -16.00
N PHE A 94 -5.56 -30.96 -15.73
CA PHE A 94 -6.50 -30.47 -16.77
C PHE A 94 -5.99 -29.21 -17.48
N GLY A 95 -5.19 -28.38 -16.79
CA GLY A 95 -4.57 -27.19 -17.37
C GLY A 95 -3.43 -27.48 -18.36
N ASP A 96 -2.76 -28.65 -18.21
CA ASP A 96 -1.59 -29.04 -19.00
C ASP A 96 -1.96 -29.87 -20.24
N TRP A 97 -3.15 -30.49 -20.25
CA TRP A 97 -3.60 -31.35 -21.34
C TRP A 97 -4.55 -30.63 -22.28
N SER A 98 -4.58 -31.04 -23.55
CA SER A 98 -5.61 -30.53 -24.45
C SER A 98 -7.00 -30.94 -23.92
N LYS A 99 -7.97 -30.03 -24.00
CA LYS A 99 -9.36 -30.27 -23.53
C LYS A 99 -9.95 -31.58 -24.11
N THR A 100 -9.62 -31.87 -25.37
CA THR A 100 -10.05 -33.08 -26.06
C THR A 100 -9.44 -34.35 -25.44
N ALA A 101 -8.15 -34.33 -25.08
CA ALA A 101 -7.48 -35.45 -24.43
C ALA A 101 -8.06 -35.74 -23.05
N CYS A 102 -8.32 -34.67 -22.23
CA CYS A 102 -8.97 -34.82 -20.94
C CYS A 102 -10.37 -35.45 -21.05
N VAL A 103 -11.21 -34.88 -21.93
CA VAL A 103 -12.60 -35.37 -22.12
C VAL A 103 -12.61 -36.82 -22.62
N SER A 104 -11.79 -37.19 -23.62
CA SER A 104 -11.72 -38.54 -24.13
C SER A 104 -11.24 -39.53 -23.06
N THR A 105 -10.26 -39.16 -22.25
CA THR A 105 -9.73 -39.98 -21.16
C THR A 105 -10.80 -40.22 -20.09
N ILE A 106 -11.52 -39.17 -19.67
CA ILE A 106 -12.62 -39.27 -18.72
C ILE A 106 -13.72 -40.20 -19.25
N ILE A 107 -14.16 -40.00 -20.50
CA ILE A 107 -15.21 -40.83 -21.12
C ILE A 107 -14.76 -42.28 -21.18
N THR A 108 -13.56 -42.56 -21.68
CA THR A 108 -13.03 -43.92 -21.81
C THR A 108 -12.97 -44.63 -20.47
N PHE A 109 -12.46 -43.92 -19.45
CA PHE A 109 -12.35 -44.51 -18.12
C PHE A 109 -13.72 -44.74 -17.47
N THR A 110 -14.65 -43.79 -17.64
CA THR A 110 -16.03 -43.93 -17.15
C THR A 110 -16.72 -45.14 -17.78
N VAL A 111 -16.56 -45.38 -19.10
CA VAL A 111 -17.10 -46.54 -19.80
C VAL A 111 -16.49 -47.82 -19.26
N ILE A 112 -15.15 -47.89 -19.06
CA ILE A 112 -14.47 -49.06 -18.50
C ILE A 112 -14.96 -49.34 -17.07
N PHE A 113 -15.09 -48.28 -16.23
CA PHE A 113 -15.57 -48.41 -14.87
C PHE A 113 -17.02 -48.93 -14.81
N ILE A 114 -17.91 -48.33 -15.60
CA ILE A 114 -19.30 -48.81 -15.71
C ILE A 114 -19.34 -50.26 -16.18
N GLY A 115 -18.55 -50.62 -17.19
CA GLY A 115 -18.44 -51.97 -17.67
C GLY A 115 -17.95 -52.96 -16.61
N ALA A 116 -16.95 -52.60 -15.83
CA ALA A 116 -16.44 -53.40 -14.72
C ALA A 116 -17.48 -53.57 -13.60
N VAL A 117 -18.19 -52.50 -13.23
CA VAL A 117 -19.27 -52.56 -12.21
C VAL A 117 -20.42 -53.43 -12.69
N LEU A 118 -20.84 -53.28 -13.94
CA LEU A 118 -21.91 -54.12 -14.53
C LEU A 118 -21.50 -55.60 -14.64
N GLY A 119 -20.25 -55.87 -15.03
CA GLY A 119 -19.74 -57.24 -15.14
C GLY A 119 -19.53 -57.95 -13.80
N LEU A 120 -19.31 -57.20 -12.73
CA LEU A 120 -19.11 -57.71 -11.37
C LEU A 120 -20.32 -57.50 -10.46
N HIS A 121 -21.43 -57.01 -10.98
CA HIS A 121 -22.64 -56.61 -10.22
C HIS A 121 -23.15 -57.76 -9.33
N GLU A 122 -23.26 -58.97 -9.82
CA GLU A 122 -23.72 -60.14 -9.05
C GLU A 122 -22.79 -60.48 -7.87
N TYR A 123 -21.48 -60.16 -7.96
CA TYR A 123 -20.52 -60.39 -6.89
C TYR A 123 -20.40 -59.22 -5.91
N LEU A 124 -20.70 -57.98 -6.36
CA LEU A 124 -20.58 -56.78 -5.53
C LEU A 124 -21.85 -56.52 -4.75
N LEU A 125 -23.04 -56.73 -5.35
CA LEU A 125 -24.35 -56.42 -4.78
C LEU A 125 -25.41 -57.45 -5.29
N PRO A 126 -25.49 -58.61 -4.68
CA PRO A 126 -26.42 -59.66 -5.16
C PRO A 126 -27.91 -59.26 -5.01
N GLU A 127 -28.26 -58.26 -4.21
CA GLU A 127 -29.65 -57.85 -3.95
C GLU A 127 -29.94 -56.39 -4.35
N ALA A 128 -28.98 -55.62 -4.89
CA ALA A 128 -29.17 -54.19 -5.17
C ALA A 128 -29.61 -53.95 -6.63
N GLU A 129 -30.61 -53.09 -6.80
CA GLU A 129 -31.02 -52.63 -8.12
C GLU A 129 -30.00 -51.61 -8.68
N LEU A 130 -29.72 -51.74 -9.99
CA LEU A 130 -28.83 -50.79 -10.72
C LEU A 130 -29.31 -49.35 -10.62
N SER A 131 -30.62 -49.13 -10.52
CA SER A 131 -31.22 -47.83 -10.28
C SER A 131 -30.79 -47.19 -8.97
N GLY A 132 -30.66 -47.97 -7.88
CA GLY A 132 -30.19 -47.51 -6.58
C GLY A 132 -28.71 -47.10 -6.61
N LEU A 133 -27.87 -47.86 -7.31
CA LEU A 133 -26.45 -47.49 -7.48
C LEU A 133 -26.28 -46.18 -8.27
N LEU A 134 -27.06 -45.98 -9.33
CA LEU A 134 -27.03 -44.77 -10.14
C LEU A 134 -27.47 -43.54 -9.31
N ALA A 135 -28.58 -43.67 -8.58
CA ALA A 135 -29.08 -42.63 -7.72
C ALA A 135 -28.05 -42.22 -6.63
N HIS A 136 -27.43 -43.22 -5.96
CA HIS A 136 -26.41 -42.99 -4.95
C HIS A 136 -25.14 -42.34 -5.52
N THR A 137 -24.74 -42.74 -6.74
CA THR A 137 -23.58 -42.14 -7.42
C THR A 137 -23.84 -40.70 -7.81
N LEU A 138 -25.03 -40.35 -8.30
CA LEU A 138 -25.41 -38.98 -8.62
C LEU A 138 -25.45 -38.10 -7.36
N ASP A 139 -26.04 -38.60 -6.27
CA ASP A 139 -26.06 -37.90 -5.00
C ASP A 139 -24.63 -37.66 -4.45
N THR A 140 -23.78 -38.69 -4.55
CA THR A 140 -22.35 -38.59 -4.17
C THR A 140 -21.63 -37.53 -5.00
N LEU A 141 -21.88 -37.47 -6.31
CA LEU A 141 -21.31 -36.49 -7.19
C LEU A 141 -21.81 -35.07 -6.84
N MET A 142 -23.09 -34.92 -6.53
CA MET A 142 -23.68 -33.63 -6.08
C MET A 142 -23.01 -33.12 -4.80
N ILE A 143 -22.80 -34.01 -3.83
CA ILE A 143 -22.11 -33.63 -2.57
C ILE A 143 -20.65 -33.26 -2.83
N ALA A 144 -19.94 -34.02 -3.67
CA ALA A 144 -18.55 -33.74 -4.02
C ALA A 144 -18.39 -32.35 -4.74
N VAL A 145 -19.28 -32.07 -5.70
CA VAL A 145 -19.32 -30.79 -6.40
C VAL A 145 -19.65 -29.65 -5.43
N THR A 146 -20.63 -29.87 -4.55
CA THR A 146 -20.98 -28.88 -3.52
C THR A 146 -19.80 -28.57 -2.62
N LEU A 147 -19.03 -29.57 -2.20
CA LEU A 147 -17.85 -29.34 -1.39
C LEU A 147 -16.79 -28.53 -2.12
N ILE A 148 -16.57 -28.78 -3.41
CA ILE A 148 -15.64 -27.96 -4.21
C ILE A 148 -16.09 -26.50 -4.24
N VAL A 149 -17.37 -26.26 -4.47
CA VAL A 149 -17.94 -24.89 -4.48
C VAL A 149 -17.81 -24.22 -3.10
N VAL A 150 -18.13 -24.96 -2.04
CA VAL A 150 -18.04 -24.44 -0.66
C VAL A 150 -16.61 -24.12 -0.23
N ALA A 151 -15.64 -24.93 -0.66
CA ALA A 151 -14.25 -24.75 -0.29
C ALA A 151 -13.60 -23.52 -0.95
N VAL A 152 -14.11 -23.07 -2.11
CA VAL A 152 -13.59 -21.90 -2.82
C VAL A 152 -14.07 -20.62 -2.13
N PRO A 153 -13.16 -19.71 -1.70
CA PRO A 153 -13.54 -18.48 -1.04
C PRO A 153 -14.08 -17.45 -2.05
N GLU A 154 -15.35 -17.56 -2.43
CA GLU A 154 -16.00 -16.68 -3.42
C GLU A 154 -16.04 -15.20 -2.97
N GLY A 155 -16.10 -14.94 -1.68
CA GLY A 155 -16.06 -13.59 -1.12
C GLY A 155 -14.71 -12.88 -1.22
N LEU A 156 -13.62 -13.61 -1.48
CA LEU A 156 -12.26 -13.06 -1.45
C LEU A 156 -12.00 -11.95 -2.49
N PRO A 157 -12.34 -12.08 -3.79
CA PRO A 157 -12.15 -11.01 -4.75
C PRO A 157 -12.95 -9.76 -4.39
N MET A 158 -14.17 -9.94 -3.88
CA MET A 158 -15.02 -8.86 -3.43
C MET A 158 -14.44 -8.17 -2.19
N ALA A 159 -13.98 -8.95 -1.20
CA ALA A 159 -13.36 -8.43 0.02
C ALA A 159 -12.13 -7.57 -0.29
N VAL A 160 -11.25 -8.05 -1.17
CA VAL A 160 -10.05 -7.32 -1.59
C VAL A 160 -10.43 -6.03 -2.30
N THR A 161 -11.35 -6.10 -3.27
CA THR A 161 -11.79 -4.92 -4.03
C THR A 161 -12.44 -3.86 -3.12
N LEU A 162 -13.31 -4.27 -2.21
CA LEU A 162 -13.95 -3.37 -1.25
C LEU A 162 -12.94 -2.78 -0.26
N SER A 163 -12.00 -3.59 0.25
CA SER A 163 -10.93 -3.11 1.12
C SER A 163 -10.06 -2.07 0.43
N LEU A 164 -9.69 -2.30 -0.83
CA LEU A 164 -8.94 -1.34 -1.65
C LEU A 164 -9.73 -0.05 -1.87
N ALA A 165 -11.02 -0.14 -2.23
CA ALA A 165 -11.87 1.02 -2.45
C ALA A 165 -12.07 1.84 -1.15
N TYR A 166 -12.26 1.18 -0.02
CA TYR A 166 -12.36 1.83 1.29
C TYR A 166 -11.05 2.53 1.69
N SER A 167 -9.92 1.85 1.50
CA SER A 167 -8.59 2.41 1.78
C SER A 167 -8.29 3.60 0.88
N MET A 168 -8.60 3.53 -0.41
CA MET A 168 -8.45 4.64 -1.35
C MET A 168 -9.24 5.88 -0.91
N ARG A 169 -10.52 5.70 -0.54
CA ARG A 169 -11.36 6.78 -0.01
C ARG A 169 -10.80 7.38 1.28
N SER A 170 -10.23 6.54 2.12
CA SER A 170 -9.69 6.96 3.42
C SER A 170 -8.32 7.61 3.28
N MET A 171 -7.48 7.16 2.36
CA MET A 171 -6.21 7.79 2.00
C MET A 171 -6.43 9.21 1.45
N LEU A 172 -7.50 9.44 0.68
CA LEU A 172 -7.85 10.78 0.20
C LEU A 172 -8.10 11.75 1.36
N LYS A 173 -8.73 11.29 2.44
CA LYS A 173 -8.95 12.11 3.66
C LYS A 173 -7.66 12.46 4.39
N THR A 174 -6.58 11.75 4.11
CA THR A 174 -5.23 11.98 4.66
C THR A 174 -4.27 12.54 3.61
N ASN A 175 -4.81 13.31 2.65
CA ASN A 175 -4.07 14.01 1.59
C ASN A 175 -3.32 13.11 0.59
N ASN A 176 -3.75 11.85 0.44
CA ASN A 176 -3.19 10.90 -0.52
C ASN A 176 -4.24 10.61 -1.60
N LEU A 177 -4.12 11.22 -2.77
CA LEU A 177 -4.96 10.95 -3.93
C LEU A 177 -4.44 9.73 -4.67
N VAL A 178 -5.07 8.59 -4.46
CA VAL A 178 -4.74 7.35 -5.14
C VAL A 178 -5.30 7.35 -6.55
N ARG A 179 -4.44 7.17 -7.54
CA ARG A 179 -4.80 7.10 -8.96
C ARG A 179 -4.93 5.67 -9.46
N LYS A 180 -4.13 4.75 -8.91
CA LYS A 180 -4.20 3.31 -9.19
C LYS A 180 -4.51 2.55 -7.93
N MET A 181 -5.60 1.80 -7.92
CA MET A 181 -6.15 1.15 -6.72
C MET A 181 -5.17 0.20 -6.02
N HIS A 182 -4.40 -0.56 -6.78
CA HIS A 182 -3.42 -1.50 -6.24
C HIS A 182 -2.22 -0.83 -5.53
N ALA A 183 -1.97 0.45 -5.80
CA ALA A 183 -0.93 1.19 -5.07
C ALA A 183 -1.20 1.29 -3.56
N CYS A 184 -2.49 1.25 -3.14
CA CYS A 184 -2.84 1.24 -1.72
C CYS A 184 -2.22 0.05 -0.97
N GLU A 185 -2.28 -1.12 -1.56
CA GLU A 185 -1.73 -2.35 -0.98
C GLU A 185 -0.20 -2.35 -1.05
N THR A 186 0.33 -2.02 -2.22
CA THR A 186 1.78 -2.01 -2.44
C THR A 186 2.49 -1.04 -1.50
N MET A 187 1.86 0.10 -1.14
CA MET A 187 2.38 1.03 -0.12
C MET A 187 2.64 0.34 1.23
N GLY A 188 1.81 -0.62 1.62
CA GLY A 188 2.00 -1.40 2.85
C GLY A 188 3.21 -2.34 2.83
N ALA A 189 3.66 -2.74 1.64
CA ALA A 189 4.78 -3.66 1.44
C ALA A 189 6.11 -2.95 1.18
N ILE A 190 6.15 -1.61 1.13
CA ILE A 190 7.36 -0.85 0.80
C ILE A 190 8.49 -1.14 1.78
N THR A 191 9.67 -1.42 1.22
CA THR A 191 10.92 -1.59 1.96
C THR A 191 11.88 -0.42 1.78
N VAL A 192 11.76 0.33 0.66
CA VAL A 192 12.64 1.46 0.31
C VAL A 192 11.82 2.62 -0.26
N ILE A 193 12.09 3.83 0.21
CA ILE A 193 11.62 5.09 -0.37
C ILE A 193 12.81 5.83 -0.96
N CYS A 194 12.83 6.03 -2.28
CA CYS A 194 13.78 6.89 -2.96
C CYS A 194 13.15 8.28 -3.13
N THR A 195 13.69 9.27 -2.44
CA THR A 195 13.12 10.62 -2.41
C THR A 195 14.01 11.63 -3.11
N ASP A 196 13.40 12.56 -3.84
CA ASP A 196 14.07 13.77 -4.27
C ASP A 196 14.22 14.74 -3.09
N LYS A 197 15.17 15.67 -3.20
CA LYS A 197 15.35 16.73 -2.24
C LYS A 197 14.34 17.86 -2.44
N THR A 198 14.38 18.47 -3.63
CA THR A 198 13.68 19.73 -3.94
C THR A 198 12.18 19.48 -4.03
N GLY A 199 11.39 20.34 -3.38
CA GLY A 199 9.92 20.23 -3.41
C GLY A 199 9.33 19.08 -2.58
N THR A 200 10.13 18.07 -2.25
CA THR A 200 9.72 16.93 -1.42
C THR A 200 10.22 17.05 0.01
N LEU A 201 11.54 17.07 0.22
CA LEU A 201 12.14 17.25 1.56
C LEU A 201 12.22 18.72 1.94
N THR A 202 12.33 19.60 0.96
CA THR A 202 12.41 21.06 1.14
C THR A 202 11.15 21.75 0.64
N GLN A 203 11.00 23.03 1.02
CA GLN A 203 9.82 23.83 0.69
C GLN A 203 9.77 24.26 -0.80
N ASN A 204 10.87 24.11 -1.55
CA ASN A 204 11.07 24.67 -2.88
C ASN A 204 10.88 26.22 -2.90
N LYS A 205 11.20 26.85 -1.80
CA LYS A 205 11.14 28.32 -1.60
C LYS A 205 12.48 28.78 -1.06
N MET A 206 13.28 29.44 -1.89
CA MET A 206 14.54 30.04 -1.44
C MET A 206 14.25 31.14 -0.40
N GLN A 207 14.97 31.11 0.70
CA GLN A 207 14.85 32.07 1.78
C GLN A 207 16.23 32.50 2.28
N VAL A 208 16.32 33.73 2.74
CA VAL A 208 17.53 34.20 3.45
C VAL A 208 17.57 33.46 4.79
N TYR A 209 18.63 32.69 4.98
CA TYR A 209 18.89 31.97 6.23
C TYR A 209 19.57 32.84 7.24
N GLU A 210 20.63 33.56 6.79
CA GLU A 210 21.41 34.42 7.63
C GLU A 210 22.00 35.56 6.78
N THR A 211 22.04 36.74 7.36
CA THR A 211 22.76 37.91 6.80
C THR A 211 23.98 38.20 7.66
N LYS A 212 25.07 38.63 7.06
CA LYS A 212 26.25 39.15 7.73
C LYS A 212 26.67 40.41 7.01
N PHE A 213 25.92 41.50 7.22
CA PHE A 213 26.29 42.84 6.82
C PHE A 213 27.10 43.48 7.94
N TYR A 214 28.31 43.93 7.63
CA TYR A 214 29.27 44.36 8.65
C TYR A 214 28.92 45.72 9.26
N ASP A 215 28.18 46.53 8.50
CA ASP A 215 27.75 47.86 8.94
C ASP A 215 26.33 47.87 9.58
N LEU A 216 25.71 46.70 9.74
CA LEU A 216 24.39 46.58 10.36
C LEU A 216 24.46 46.07 11.80
N ASP A 217 23.88 46.80 12.73
CA ASP A 217 23.67 46.34 14.10
C ASP A 217 22.52 45.28 14.11
N LYS A 218 22.79 44.17 14.79
CA LYS A 218 21.83 43.03 14.92
C LYS A 218 21.20 42.52 13.60
N GLN A 219 21.82 42.85 12.47
CA GLN A 219 21.35 42.45 11.12
C GLN A 219 19.90 42.89 10.82
N GLN A 220 19.48 44.04 11.37
CA GLN A 220 18.17 44.68 11.16
C GLN A 220 18.33 45.99 10.43
N LEU A 221 17.41 46.27 9.51
CA LEU A 221 17.34 47.53 8.79
C LEU A 221 16.62 48.58 9.66
N ASN A 222 17.37 49.36 10.36
CA ASN A 222 16.88 50.35 11.34
C ASN A 222 16.69 51.77 10.76
N GLY A 223 16.88 51.92 9.43
CA GLY A 223 16.65 53.17 8.70
C GLY A 223 17.82 54.15 8.74
N ASP A 224 19.00 53.79 9.26
CA ASP A 224 20.26 54.49 9.10
C ASP A 224 20.75 54.49 7.64
N GLU A 225 21.81 55.25 7.33
CA GLU A 225 22.33 55.36 5.96
C GLU A 225 22.82 54.01 5.41
N ALA A 226 23.48 53.18 6.22
CA ALA A 226 23.94 51.86 5.85
C ALA A 226 22.76 50.93 5.51
N SER A 227 21.72 50.92 6.37
CA SER A 227 20.48 50.15 6.12
C SER A 227 19.80 50.55 4.82
N LYS A 228 19.71 51.85 4.54
CA LYS A 228 19.08 52.38 3.32
C LYS A 228 19.88 51.99 2.06
N LEU A 229 21.23 52.08 2.11
CA LEU A 229 22.11 51.67 1.00
C LEU A 229 22.03 50.18 0.71
N ILE A 230 21.98 49.35 1.77
CA ILE A 230 21.81 47.91 1.62
C ILE A 230 20.45 47.58 1.00
N ALA A 231 19.37 48.18 1.50
CA ALA A 231 18.02 47.97 1.00
C ALA A 231 17.88 48.39 -0.46
N GLU A 232 18.37 49.59 -0.81
CA GLU A 232 18.38 50.09 -2.18
C GLU A 232 19.21 49.19 -3.08
N GLY A 233 20.43 48.79 -2.67
CA GLY A 233 21.29 47.90 -3.46
C GLY A 233 20.68 46.55 -3.73
N ILE A 234 19.93 45.95 -2.79
CA ILE A 234 19.17 44.72 -3.02
C ILE A 234 18.02 44.94 -3.98
N ALA A 235 17.25 46.04 -3.82
CA ALA A 235 16.08 46.32 -4.62
C ALA A 235 16.42 46.63 -6.10
N VAL A 236 17.37 47.60 -6.33
CA VAL A 236 17.72 48.05 -7.68
C VAL A 236 18.56 47.05 -8.47
N ASN A 237 19.39 46.27 -7.79
CA ASN A 237 20.26 45.28 -8.40
C ASN A 237 19.57 43.90 -8.40
N SER A 238 18.30 43.83 -8.86
CA SER A 238 17.48 42.61 -8.91
C SER A 238 16.63 42.56 -10.16
N THR A 239 16.61 41.38 -10.83
CA THR A 239 15.72 41.06 -11.95
C THR A 239 14.42 40.41 -11.50
N ALA A 240 14.34 39.94 -10.27
CA ALA A 240 13.15 39.37 -9.69
C ALA A 240 12.16 40.43 -9.20
N SER A 241 10.91 40.04 -9.01
CA SER A 241 9.86 40.84 -8.36
C SER A 241 9.02 39.98 -7.41
N LEU A 242 8.23 40.64 -6.54
CA LEU A 242 7.26 39.93 -5.70
C LEU A 242 5.85 40.24 -6.19
N ASP A 243 5.06 39.18 -6.37
CA ASP A 243 3.63 39.29 -6.53
C ASP A 243 2.96 39.24 -5.14
N LEU A 244 2.35 40.35 -4.77
CA LEU A 244 1.67 40.58 -3.49
C LEU A 244 0.15 40.46 -3.59
N SER A 245 -0.38 40.01 -4.72
CA SER A 245 -1.83 39.85 -4.95
C SER A 245 -2.46 38.72 -4.16
N GLY A 246 -1.68 37.73 -3.75
CA GLY A 246 -2.11 36.57 -2.95
C GLY A 246 -2.06 36.79 -1.43
N THR A 247 -2.43 35.76 -0.67
CA THR A 247 -2.33 35.74 0.82
C THR A 247 -0.89 35.71 1.30
N GLU A 248 0.03 35.17 0.50
CA GLU A 248 1.46 35.16 0.74
C GLU A 248 2.20 35.78 -0.45
N PRO A 249 3.30 36.52 -0.24
CA PRO A 249 4.15 37.04 -1.30
C PRO A 249 4.72 35.89 -2.15
N ASN A 250 4.56 35.97 -3.47
CA ASN A 250 5.11 34.99 -4.39
C ASN A 250 6.25 35.63 -5.20
N VAL A 251 7.33 34.85 -5.42
CA VAL A 251 8.51 35.31 -6.17
C VAL A 251 8.27 35.08 -7.67
N VAL A 252 8.44 36.14 -8.46
CA VAL A 252 8.45 36.10 -9.91
C VAL A 252 9.88 36.37 -10.40
N GLY A 253 10.45 35.46 -11.18
CA GLY A 253 11.81 35.56 -11.69
C GLY A 253 12.82 34.67 -10.93
N ASN A 254 14.05 35.16 -10.75
CA ASN A 254 15.13 34.38 -10.12
C ASN A 254 14.86 34.10 -8.64
N PRO A 255 14.76 32.81 -8.20
CA PRO A 255 14.43 32.48 -6.82
C PRO A 255 15.46 32.99 -5.78
N THR A 256 16.74 33.05 -6.15
CA THR A 256 17.80 33.55 -5.24
C THR A 256 17.66 35.06 -5.00
N GLU A 257 17.32 35.81 -6.02
CA GLU A 257 17.02 37.25 -5.90
C GLU A 257 15.71 37.51 -5.17
N GLY A 258 14.69 36.67 -5.49
CA GLY A 258 13.40 36.72 -4.80
C GLY A 258 13.52 36.49 -3.30
N ALA A 259 14.44 35.62 -2.85
CA ALA A 259 14.73 35.45 -1.42
C ALA A 259 15.18 36.71 -0.73
N LEU A 260 15.98 37.52 -1.43
CA LEU A 260 16.43 38.83 -0.92
C LEU A 260 15.28 39.83 -0.84
N LEU A 261 14.42 39.87 -1.84
CA LEU A 261 13.23 40.74 -1.86
C LEU A 261 12.22 40.33 -0.79
N LEU A 262 12.02 39.03 -0.55
CA LEU A 262 11.23 38.54 0.57
C LEU A 262 11.79 38.91 1.92
N TRP A 263 13.14 38.95 2.06
CA TRP A 263 13.79 39.41 3.26
C TRP A 263 13.56 40.88 3.49
N LEU A 264 13.67 41.75 2.45
CA LEU A 264 13.31 43.16 2.53
C LEU A 264 11.86 43.37 2.95
N HIS A 265 10.93 42.62 2.32
CA HIS A 265 9.51 42.70 2.65
C HIS A 265 9.23 42.34 4.12
N LYS A 266 9.90 41.31 4.66
CA LYS A 266 9.83 40.95 6.10
C LYS A 266 10.37 42.02 7.02
N GLN A 267 11.31 42.86 6.56
CA GLN A 267 11.83 44.01 7.27
C GLN A 267 10.92 45.26 7.14
N GLY A 268 9.77 45.11 6.46
CA GLY A 268 8.81 46.21 6.23
C GLY A 268 9.22 47.20 5.14
N ILE A 269 10.10 46.83 4.24
CA ILE A 269 10.61 47.67 3.17
C ILE A 269 9.93 47.32 1.85
N ASP A 270 9.36 48.33 1.19
CA ASP A 270 8.79 48.22 -0.16
C ASP A 270 9.91 48.36 -1.20
N HIS A 271 10.28 47.21 -1.80
CA HIS A 271 11.32 47.15 -2.82
C HIS A 271 10.90 47.81 -4.13
N VAL A 272 9.59 47.88 -4.44
CA VAL A 272 9.08 48.52 -5.67
C VAL A 272 9.26 50.01 -5.57
N ALA A 273 8.84 50.61 -4.44
CA ALA A 273 9.03 52.02 -4.18
C ALA A 273 10.51 52.43 -4.20
N LEU A 274 11.40 51.60 -3.66
CA LEU A 274 12.86 51.86 -3.73
C LEU A 274 13.39 51.79 -5.16
N LYS A 275 12.94 50.81 -5.95
CA LYS A 275 13.37 50.64 -7.35
C LYS A 275 12.86 51.77 -8.25
N GLU A 276 11.65 52.29 -8.00
CA GLU A 276 11.07 53.40 -8.76
C GLU A 276 11.68 54.76 -8.36
N SER A 277 12.06 54.93 -7.09
CA SER A 277 12.67 56.18 -6.60
C SER A 277 14.13 56.33 -7.03
N ALA A 278 14.84 55.26 -7.32
CA ALA A 278 16.21 55.25 -7.80
C ALA A 278 16.25 55.32 -9.34
N ASN A 279 16.98 56.27 -9.92
CA ASN A 279 17.10 56.33 -11.38
C ASN A 279 18.27 55.44 -11.85
N THR A 280 17.94 54.32 -12.54
CA THR A 280 18.93 53.41 -13.08
C THR A 280 19.62 54.00 -14.31
N LEU A 281 20.94 54.12 -14.27
CA LEU A 281 21.75 54.69 -15.34
C LEU A 281 22.40 53.63 -16.24
N SER A 282 22.86 52.53 -15.66
CA SER A 282 23.51 51.45 -16.38
C SER A 282 23.42 50.13 -15.61
N GLU A 283 23.38 49.02 -16.33
CA GLU A 283 23.24 47.69 -15.73
C GLU A 283 24.19 46.67 -16.42
N VAL A 284 24.85 45.85 -15.61
CA VAL A 284 25.63 44.68 -16.04
C VAL A 284 24.89 43.45 -15.56
N PRO A 285 24.17 42.73 -16.43
CA PRO A 285 23.40 41.58 -16.02
C PRO A 285 24.31 40.44 -15.53
N PHE A 286 23.76 39.52 -14.74
CA PHE A 286 24.52 38.36 -14.25
C PHE A 286 25.00 37.47 -15.40
N SER A 287 26.23 36.99 -15.31
CA SER A 287 26.73 35.94 -16.17
C SER A 287 27.45 34.85 -15.36
N THR A 288 27.33 33.61 -15.79
CA THR A 288 27.99 32.45 -15.16
C THR A 288 29.52 32.53 -15.24
N GLU A 289 30.08 33.25 -16.21
CA GLU A 289 31.48 33.48 -16.39
C GLU A 289 32.03 34.49 -15.40
N ARG A 290 31.33 35.65 -15.26
CA ARG A 290 31.72 36.73 -14.33
C ARG A 290 31.31 36.46 -12.88
N LYS A 291 30.24 35.72 -12.66
CA LYS A 291 29.64 35.36 -11.37
C LYS A 291 29.21 36.58 -10.53
N TYR A 292 28.95 37.72 -11.17
CA TYR A 292 28.39 38.89 -10.52
C TYR A 292 27.43 39.65 -11.44
N MET A 293 26.62 40.52 -10.83
CA MET A 293 25.74 41.49 -11.44
C MET A 293 26.02 42.84 -10.83
N ALA A 294 25.88 43.93 -11.60
CA ALA A 294 26.11 45.29 -11.11
C ALA A 294 25.11 46.26 -11.72
N THR A 295 24.69 47.26 -10.94
CA THR A 295 23.78 48.29 -11.38
C THR A 295 24.28 49.68 -10.88
N VAL A 296 24.30 50.65 -11.80
CA VAL A 296 24.62 52.06 -11.47
C VAL A 296 23.31 52.83 -11.41
N VAL A 297 23.08 53.50 -10.27
CA VAL A 297 21.87 54.30 -10.07
C VAL A 297 22.24 55.70 -9.55
N THR A 298 21.33 56.67 -9.77
CA THR A 298 21.28 57.85 -8.95
C THR A 298 20.49 57.51 -7.71
N SER A 299 21.17 57.40 -6.55
CA SER A 299 20.58 56.90 -5.32
C SER A 299 19.50 57.84 -4.76
N SER A 300 18.39 57.24 -4.34
CA SER A 300 17.32 57.93 -3.63
C SER A 300 17.71 58.29 -2.18
N VAL A 301 18.77 57.69 -1.63
CA VAL A 301 19.22 57.87 -0.25
C VAL A 301 19.98 59.15 -0.08
N ASN A 302 20.89 59.48 -1.02
CA ASN A 302 21.80 60.65 -0.89
C ASN A 302 21.96 61.45 -2.18
N GLY A 303 21.22 61.13 -3.26
CA GLY A 303 21.26 61.83 -4.55
C GLY A 303 22.55 61.65 -5.35
N LYS A 304 23.48 60.81 -4.89
CA LYS A 304 24.76 60.56 -5.56
C LYS A 304 24.63 59.36 -6.54
N LYS A 305 25.55 59.30 -7.51
CA LYS A 305 25.70 58.14 -8.36
C LYS A 305 26.36 57.02 -7.57
N ILE A 306 25.71 55.86 -7.49
CA ILE A 306 26.22 54.68 -6.76
C ILE A 306 26.24 53.47 -7.68
N LEU A 307 27.35 52.74 -7.67
CA LEU A 307 27.49 51.41 -8.27
C LEU A 307 27.24 50.38 -7.18
N TYR A 308 26.22 49.53 -7.37
CA TYR A 308 25.96 48.35 -6.54
C TYR A 308 26.43 47.09 -7.28
N VAL A 309 27.14 46.20 -6.58
CA VAL A 309 27.60 44.91 -7.10
C VAL A 309 27.14 43.81 -6.17
N LYS A 310 26.56 42.74 -6.75
CA LYS A 310 26.28 41.50 -6.03
C LYS A 310 26.75 40.29 -6.83
N GLY A 311 27.21 39.26 -6.15
CA GLY A 311 27.71 38.05 -6.84
C GLY A 311 28.34 37.05 -5.90
N ALA A 312 29.19 36.21 -6.44
CA ALA A 312 29.98 35.27 -5.64
C ALA A 312 30.86 36.04 -4.66
N PRO A 313 30.76 35.81 -3.33
CA PRO A 313 31.41 36.63 -2.34
C PRO A 313 32.92 36.75 -2.52
N GLU A 314 33.59 35.68 -2.94
CA GLU A 314 35.02 35.64 -3.24
C GLU A 314 35.39 36.57 -4.41
N ILE A 315 34.52 36.71 -5.38
CA ILE A 315 34.71 37.62 -6.52
C ILE A 315 34.44 39.05 -6.12
N VAL A 316 33.31 39.30 -5.47
CA VAL A 316 32.89 40.65 -5.03
C VAL A 316 33.91 41.22 -4.02
N TYR A 317 34.35 40.42 -3.04
CA TYR A 317 35.39 40.83 -2.10
C TYR A 317 36.73 41.12 -2.80
N GLY A 318 37.11 40.30 -3.81
CA GLY A 318 38.31 40.53 -4.58
C GLY A 318 38.32 41.84 -5.41
N MET A 319 37.16 42.42 -5.66
CA MET A 319 36.99 43.72 -6.33
C MET A 319 37.05 44.91 -5.36
N CYS A 320 37.06 44.65 -4.04
CA CYS A 320 37.04 45.69 -3.01
C CYS A 320 38.49 46.07 -2.61
N ASN A 321 38.72 47.37 -2.27
CA ASN A 321 39.98 47.81 -1.75
C ASN A 321 40.19 47.36 -0.29
N SER A 322 41.34 46.86 0.04
CA SER A 322 41.70 46.38 1.38
C SER A 322 41.64 47.46 2.48
N SER A 323 41.58 48.76 2.11
CA SER A 323 41.52 49.87 3.03
C SER A 323 40.10 50.29 3.43
N SER A 324 39.09 49.83 2.72
CA SER A 324 37.68 50.19 2.97
C SER A 324 36.87 49.11 3.67
N ALA A 325 37.39 47.87 3.75
CA ALA A 325 36.74 46.81 4.48
C ALA A 325 37.32 46.74 5.89
N ASN A 326 36.54 47.06 6.91
CA ASN A 326 36.85 46.81 8.33
C ASN A 326 36.94 45.28 8.63
N VAL A 327 36.99 44.44 7.61
CA VAL A 327 36.89 42.98 7.70
C VAL A 327 38.05 42.31 6.99
N SER A 328 38.71 41.41 7.66
CA SER A 328 39.82 40.65 7.09
C SER A 328 39.36 39.60 6.10
N LYS A 329 40.19 39.31 5.06
CA LYS A 329 39.90 38.24 4.12
C LYS A 329 39.69 36.89 4.80
N SER A 330 40.46 36.62 5.87
CA SER A 330 40.33 35.38 6.65
C SER A 330 38.97 35.24 7.33
N GLU A 331 38.37 36.35 7.78
CA GLU A 331 37.04 36.33 8.36
C GLU A 331 35.96 36.02 7.33
N VAL A 332 36.06 36.67 6.15
CA VAL A 332 35.17 36.40 5.01
C VAL A 332 35.28 34.93 4.56
N ASP A 333 36.49 34.40 4.41
CA ASP A 333 36.75 33.05 4.00
C ASP A 333 36.23 32.03 5.04
N ASN A 334 36.42 32.29 6.34
CA ASN A 334 35.89 31.44 7.41
C ASN A 334 34.36 31.42 7.42
N GLN A 335 33.72 32.57 7.25
CA GLN A 335 32.27 32.64 7.15
C GLN A 335 31.71 31.94 5.95
N LEU A 336 32.37 32.10 4.79
CA LEU A 336 32.02 31.35 3.56
C LEU A 336 32.11 29.84 3.74
N GLN A 337 33.22 29.38 4.36
CA GLN A 337 33.36 27.96 4.64
C GLN A 337 32.27 27.43 5.57
N ALA A 338 31.87 28.22 6.59
CA ALA A 338 30.79 27.85 7.48
C ALA A 338 29.44 27.72 6.76
N TYR A 339 29.15 28.64 5.85
CA TYR A 339 27.94 28.58 5.02
C TYR A 339 27.98 27.44 3.97
N GLN A 340 29.13 27.25 3.35
CA GLN A 340 29.34 26.17 2.37
C GLN A 340 29.21 24.78 3.02
N LYS A 341 29.74 24.60 4.25
CA LYS A 341 29.55 23.35 5.03
C LYS A 341 28.08 23.08 5.32
N LYS A 342 27.24 24.12 5.47
CA LYS A 342 25.80 24.01 5.63
C LYS A 342 25.04 24.01 4.30
N ALA A 343 25.77 23.90 3.17
CA ALA A 343 25.20 23.79 1.83
C ALA A 343 24.35 24.99 1.38
N MET A 344 24.65 26.16 1.89
CA MET A 344 23.92 27.38 1.56
C MET A 344 24.48 28.04 0.32
N ARG A 345 23.63 28.69 -0.46
CA ARG A 345 24.06 29.62 -1.51
C ARG A 345 24.44 30.92 -0.86
N THR A 346 25.57 31.50 -1.27
CA THR A 346 26.08 32.75 -0.70
C THR A 346 26.14 33.83 -1.75
N LEU A 347 25.75 35.04 -1.40
CA LEU A 347 25.90 36.25 -2.21
C LEU A 347 26.65 37.28 -1.41
N GLY A 348 27.70 37.84 -2.02
CA GLY A 348 28.42 39.01 -1.51
C GLY A 348 27.83 40.29 -2.10
N PHE A 349 27.89 41.36 -1.33
CA PHE A 349 27.41 42.70 -1.68
C PHE A 349 28.48 43.71 -1.49
N ALA A 350 28.58 44.64 -2.43
CA ALA A 350 29.49 45.80 -2.38
C ALA A 350 28.85 46.99 -3.05
N TYR A 351 29.30 48.20 -2.68
CA TYR A 351 28.93 49.45 -3.34
C TYR A 351 30.09 50.41 -3.47
N GLN A 352 29.97 51.35 -4.36
CA GLN A 352 30.90 52.48 -4.49
C GLN A 352 30.14 53.75 -4.88
N ILE A 353 30.41 54.88 -4.18
CA ILE A 353 29.96 56.20 -4.58
C ILE A 353 30.86 56.67 -5.73
N LEU A 354 30.27 57.06 -6.84
CA LEU A 354 30.97 57.39 -8.08
C LEU A 354 31.20 58.88 -8.21
N GLU A 355 32.37 59.29 -8.73
CA GLU A 355 32.69 60.63 -9.13
C GLU A 355 32.44 60.83 -10.63
N ASP A 356 32.09 62.05 -11.10
CA ASP A 356 31.56 62.28 -12.44
C ASP A 356 32.54 62.01 -13.61
N ASN A 357 33.83 61.84 -13.36
CA ASN A 357 34.85 61.75 -14.41
C ASN A 357 35.50 60.37 -14.63
N ASN A 358 35.08 59.33 -13.93
CA ASN A 358 35.72 58.00 -14.04
C ASN A 358 34.85 56.98 -14.82
N LYS A 359 35.52 56.10 -15.59
CA LYS A 359 34.86 54.94 -16.20
C LYS A 359 34.67 53.86 -15.14
N TYR A 360 33.44 53.42 -14.93
CA TYR A 360 33.09 52.42 -13.92
C TYR A 360 32.73 51.05 -14.54
N ILE A 361 32.19 51.10 -15.78
CA ILE A 361 31.84 49.92 -16.54
C ILE A 361 32.50 50.08 -17.92
N GLU A 362 33.28 49.09 -18.35
CA GLU A 362 33.89 49.02 -19.69
C GLU A 362 33.72 47.63 -20.29
N SER A 363 33.21 47.55 -21.52
CA SER A 363 32.96 46.29 -22.23
C SER A 363 32.10 45.29 -21.42
N GLY A 364 31.10 45.79 -20.65
CA GLY A 364 30.23 44.97 -19.84
C GLY A 364 30.87 44.35 -18.59
N LYS A 365 32.01 44.92 -18.15
CA LYS A 365 32.71 44.53 -16.89
C LYS A 365 32.82 45.74 -15.97
N VAL A 366 32.75 45.51 -14.66
CA VAL A 366 33.07 46.50 -13.66
C VAL A 366 34.58 46.72 -13.62
N VAL A 367 35.03 47.94 -13.84
CA VAL A 367 36.43 48.37 -13.77
C VAL A 367 36.70 49.31 -12.59
N ALA A 368 35.72 49.53 -11.75
CA ALA A 368 35.82 50.36 -10.54
C ALA A 368 36.80 49.70 -9.54
N THR A 369 37.63 50.57 -8.87
CA THR A 369 38.71 50.08 -7.98
C THR A 369 38.48 50.51 -6.50
N GLY A 370 37.36 51.07 -6.18
CA GLY A 370 37.07 51.58 -4.83
C GLY A 370 35.81 51.03 -4.18
N LEU A 371 35.47 49.77 -4.42
CA LEU A 371 34.28 49.13 -3.87
C LEU A 371 34.42 48.89 -2.36
N ASN A 372 33.36 49.23 -1.63
CA ASN A 372 33.19 48.93 -0.20
C ASN A 372 32.42 47.62 -0.05
N PHE A 373 32.98 46.65 0.62
CA PHE A 373 32.33 45.35 0.88
C PHE A 373 31.28 45.52 1.98
N LEU A 374 30.03 45.28 1.69
CA LEU A 374 28.92 45.37 2.64
C LEU A 374 28.75 44.13 3.51
N GLY A 375 28.89 42.93 2.87
CA GLY A 375 28.69 41.70 3.60
C GLY A 375 28.27 40.52 2.74
N ILE A 376 27.85 39.46 3.41
CA ILE A 376 27.44 38.18 2.81
C ILE A 376 26.02 37.82 3.25
N VAL A 377 25.23 37.33 2.34
CA VAL A 377 23.91 36.74 2.61
C VAL A 377 23.95 35.25 2.28
N ALA A 378 23.55 34.42 3.21
CA ALA A 378 23.37 33.00 3.03
C ALA A 378 21.90 32.67 2.74
N ILE A 379 21.65 31.96 1.67
CA ILE A 379 20.32 31.63 1.15
C ILE A 379 20.19 30.13 1.05
N SER A 380 19.10 29.57 1.52
CA SER A 380 18.81 28.14 1.43
C SER A 380 17.35 27.89 1.14
N ASP A 381 17.05 26.70 0.62
CA ASP A 381 15.70 26.15 0.55
C ASP A 381 15.50 25.33 1.83
N PRO A 382 14.69 25.79 2.80
CA PRO A 382 14.57 25.15 4.10
C PRO A 382 13.89 23.79 4.01
N ILE A 383 14.31 22.88 4.87
CA ILE A 383 13.62 21.58 5.06
C ILE A 383 12.24 21.85 5.63
N ARG A 384 11.25 21.07 5.18
CA ARG A 384 9.91 21.11 5.76
C ARG A 384 9.96 20.63 7.21
N THR A 385 9.19 21.25 8.06
CA THR A 385 9.21 20.98 9.52
C THR A 385 8.77 19.57 9.90
N ASP A 386 7.93 18.93 9.07
CA ASP A 386 7.41 17.59 9.29
C ASP A 386 8.35 16.46 8.83
N VAL A 387 9.36 16.76 8.01
CA VAL A 387 10.20 15.75 7.36
C VAL A 387 11.08 14.96 8.34
N PRO A 388 11.78 15.58 9.32
CA PRO A 388 12.65 14.82 10.21
C PRO A 388 11.90 13.75 11.01
N ASP A 389 10.74 14.10 11.54
CA ASP A 389 9.90 13.17 12.30
C ASP A 389 9.34 12.07 11.40
N ALA A 390 8.85 12.43 10.21
CA ALA A 390 8.30 11.47 9.26
C ALA A 390 9.35 10.48 8.71
N VAL A 391 10.58 10.93 8.44
CA VAL A 391 11.70 10.06 8.05
C VAL A 391 12.06 9.11 9.19
N THR A 392 12.11 9.62 10.42
CA THR A 392 12.38 8.81 11.61
C THR A 392 11.30 7.73 11.80
N GLU A 393 10.03 8.08 11.62
CA GLU A 393 8.91 7.14 11.69
C GLU A 393 9.02 6.05 10.61
N CYS A 394 9.33 6.42 9.37
CA CYS A 394 9.56 5.45 8.29
C CYS A 394 10.73 4.51 8.61
N MET A 395 11.84 5.03 9.12
CA MET A 395 13.00 4.19 9.50
C MET A 395 12.69 3.25 10.68
N LYS A 396 11.93 3.70 11.69
CA LYS A 396 11.44 2.85 12.78
C LYS A 396 10.53 1.74 12.26
N ALA A 397 9.71 2.05 11.25
CA ALA A 397 8.88 1.07 10.56
C ALA A 397 9.67 0.11 9.67
N GLY A 398 11.00 0.15 9.69
CA GLY A 398 11.89 -0.73 8.92
C GLY A 398 12.04 -0.36 7.45
N ILE A 399 11.62 0.84 7.05
CA ILE A 399 11.71 1.33 5.67
C ILE A 399 13.02 2.10 5.51
N LYS A 400 13.82 1.75 4.51
CA LYS A 400 15.04 2.48 4.17
C LYS A 400 14.68 3.71 3.33
N VAL A 401 15.16 4.88 3.74
CA VAL A 401 15.02 6.11 2.97
C VAL A 401 16.32 6.38 2.22
N LYS A 402 16.24 6.76 0.94
CA LYS A 402 17.39 7.11 0.09
C LYS A 402 17.14 8.45 -0.58
N ILE A 403 18.15 9.33 -0.54
CA ILE A 403 18.10 10.66 -1.20
C ILE A 403 18.75 10.55 -2.57
N VAL A 404 18.06 11.05 -3.59
CA VAL A 404 18.61 11.19 -4.95
C VAL A 404 18.48 12.64 -5.37
N THR A 405 19.60 13.36 -5.49
CA THR A 405 19.58 14.79 -5.74
C THR A 405 20.65 15.23 -6.76
N GLY A 406 20.33 16.28 -7.52
CA GLY A 406 21.30 16.95 -8.38
C GLY A 406 22.34 17.80 -7.62
N ASP A 407 22.16 17.99 -6.32
CA ASP A 407 23.06 18.80 -5.47
C ASP A 407 24.43 18.16 -5.26
N THR A 408 25.35 18.97 -4.73
CA THR A 408 26.71 18.51 -4.36
C THR A 408 26.68 17.52 -3.19
N THR A 409 27.71 16.71 -3.06
CA THR A 409 27.89 15.75 -1.97
C THR A 409 27.76 16.41 -0.58
N GLY A 410 28.38 17.58 -0.38
CA GLY A 410 28.30 18.30 0.89
C GLY A 410 26.89 18.75 1.23
N THR A 411 26.16 19.28 0.25
CA THR A 411 24.73 19.68 0.41
C THR A 411 23.87 18.47 0.77
N ALA A 412 24.04 17.36 0.06
CA ALA A 412 23.23 16.17 0.26
C ALA A 412 23.47 15.51 1.64
N ILE A 413 24.73 15.51 2.11
CA ILE A 413 25.06 15.01 3.46
C ILE A 413 24.43 15.89 4.53
N GLU A 414 24.53 17.24 4.38
CA GLU A 414 23.99 18.15 5.38
C GLU A 414 22.46 18.01 5.50
N ILE A 415 21.75 17.91 4.39
CA ILE A 415 20.32 17.60 4.37
C ILE A 415 20.04 16.27 5.03
N GLY A 416 20.84 15.23 4.70
CA GLY A 416 20.75 13.93 5.33
C GLY A 416 20.88 13.98 6.85
N ARG A 417 21.78 14.84 7.38
CA ARG A 417 21.93 15.07 8.84
C ARG A 417 20.72 15.73 9.44
N GLN A 418 20.23 16.80 8.81
CA GLN A 418 19.09 17.56 9.33
C GLN A 418 17.80 16.73 9.40
N ILE A 419 17.61 15.76 8.50
CA ILE A 419 16.45 14.84 8.52
C ILE A 419 16.70 13.55 9.31
N GLY A 420 17.88 13.39 9.93
CA GLY A 420 18.21 12.21 10.72
C GLY A 420 18.59 10.95 9.93
N LEU A 421 18.77 11.07 8.59
CA LEU A 421 19.18 9.95 7.73
C LEU A 421 20.70 9.68 7.79
N TRP A 422 21.50 10.76 7.89
CA TRP A 422 22.96 10.68 7.93
C TRP A 422 23.47 10.87 9.36
N SER A 423 24.24 9.90 9.84
CA SER A 423 24.83 9.89 11.19
C SER A 423 26.35 9.99 11.15
N ASN A 424 27.00 10.14 12.30
CA ASN A 424 28.47 10.18 12.41
C ASN A 424 29.12 8.83 12.10
N ASN A 425 28.35 7.73 12.05
CA ASN A 425 28.84 6.39 11.68
C ASN A 425 28.83 6.16 10.17
N ASP A 426 28.21 7.07 9.41
CA ASP A 426 28.16 6.97 7.95
C ASP A 426 29.46 7.47 7.31
N ASN A 427 29.84 6.86 6.20
CA ASN A 427 31.08 7.11 5.49
C ASN A 427 30.87 7.10 3.96
N GLU A 428 31.93 7.14 3.20
CA GLU A 428 31.93 7.19 1.73
C GLU A 428 31.19 6.01 1.08
N LYS A 429 31.02 4.87 1.75
CA LYS A 429 30.26 3.73 1.21
C LYS A 429 28.75 4.00 1.13
N HIS A 430 28.24 4.97 1.91
CA HIS A 430 26.82 5.29 1.97
C HIS A 430 26.42 6.41 1.00
N ILE A 431 27.38 6.99 0.27
CA ILE A 431 27.15 8.07 -0.69
C ILE A 431 27.95 7.83 -1.96
N ILE A 432 27.35 8.14 -3.11
CA ILE A 432 28.00 8.08 -4.41
C ILE A 432 27.59 9.28 -5.25
N THR A 433 28.46 9.70 -6.18
CA THR A 433 28.08 10.73 -7.16
C THR A 433 27.43 10.11 -8.40
N GLY A 434 26.52 10.85 -9.05
CA GLY A 434 25.86 10.39 -10.28
C GLY A 434 26.82 9.94 -11.40
N PRO A 435 27.93 10.64 -11.69
CA PRO A 435 28.93 10.20 -12.65
C PRO A 435 29.62 8.88 -12.27
N GLU A 436 29.94 8.66 -11.00
CA GLU A 436 30.49 7.40 -10.49
C GLU A 436 29.47 6.27 -10.58
N PHE A 437 28.24 6.54 -10.12
CA PHE A 437 27.11 5.62 -10.20
C PHE A 437 26.83 5.16 -11.65
N ALA A 438 26.94 6.05 -12.62
CA ALA A 438 26.74 5.74 -14.03
C ALA A 438 27.81 4.83 -14.63
N LYS A 439 29.02 4.79 -14.06
CA LYS A 439 30.13 3.96 -14.54
C LYS A 439 30.08 2.53 -14.03
N LEU A 440 29.37 2.26 -12.93
CA LEU A 440 29.25 0.92 -12.36
C LEU A 440 28.48 0.01 -13.31
N SER A 441 28.91 -1.25 -13.42
CA SER A 441 28.11 -2.31 -14.02
C SER A 441 26.88 -2.62 -13.14
N ASP A 442 25.90 -3.33 -13.67
CA ASP A 442 24.69 -3.67 -12.91
C ASP A 442 24.99 -4.61 -11.72
N SER A 443 25.98 -5.51 -11.89
CA SER A 443 26.42 -6.40 -10.80
C SER A 443 27.10 -5.61 -9.67
N GLU A 444 28.01 -4.71 -9.98
CA GLU A 444 28.70 -3.85 -8.99
C GLU A 444 27.68 -2.95 -8.25
N LEU A 445 26.70 -2.43 -8.99
CA LEU A 445 25.63 -1.62 -8.40
C LEU A 445 24.78 -2.44 -7.44
N ASP A 446 24.41 -3.64 -7.84
CA ASP A 446 23.58 -4.54 -7.02
C ASP A 446 24.28 -4.94 -5.70
N ASP A 447 25.62 -4.93 -5.64
CA ASP A 447 26.36 -5.24 -4.42
C ASP A 447 26.34 -4.10 -3.39
N ILE A 448 26.28 -2.84 -3.85
CA ILE A 448 26.34 -1.66 -2.96
C ILE A 448 24.97 -1.00 -2.72
N VAL A 449 23.98 -1.27 -3.59
CA VAL A 449 22.73 -0.50 -3.63
C VAL A 449 21.94 -0.51 -2.32
N LEU A 450 22.04 -1.60 -1.54
CA LEU A 450 21.33 -1.70 -0.26
C LEU A 450 21.89 -0.78 0.82
N ASP A 451 23.20 -0.53 0.79
CA ASP A 451 23.89 0.29 1.79
C ASP A 451 23.92 1.77 1.41
N LEU A 452 23.80 2.10 0.13
CA LEU A 452 23.73 3.48 -0.33
C LEU A 452 22.56 4.20 0.32
N LYS A 453 22.82 5.39 0.87
CA LYS A 453 21.81 6.33 1.43
C LYS A 453 21.58 7.54 0.53
N ILE A 454 22.64 8.01 -0.15
CA ILE A 454 22.62 9.26 -0.92
C ILE A 454 23.26 9.07 -2.29
N ILE A 455 22.60 9.55 -3.34
CA ILE A 455 23.19 9.77 -4.66
C ILE A 455 23.18 11.28 -4.91
N ALA A 456 24.39 11.88 -4.91
CA ALA A 456 24.59 13.30 -5.15
C ALA A 456 24.93 13.56 -6.63
N ARG A 457 24.66 14.76 -7.17
CA ARG A 457 24.85 15.11 -8.59
C ARG A 457 24.18 14.11 -9.53
N ALA A 458 23.05 13.54 -9.11
CA ALA A 458 22.29 12.55 -9.87
C ALA A 458 21.67 13.18 -11.12
N ARG A 459 21.63 12.39 -12.20
CA ARG A 459 20.84 12.66 -13.40
C ARG A 459 19.52 11.87 -13.32
N PRO A 460 18.47 12.24 -14.07
CA PRO A 460 17.19 11.51 -14.07
C PRO A 460 17.32 10.00 -14.27
N MET A 461 18.18 9.57 -15.22
CA MET A 461 18.42 8.14 -15.48
C MET A 461 19.07 7.40 -14.31
N ASN A 462 19.84 8.07 -13.44
CA ASN A 462 20.39 7.44 -12.25
C ASN A 462 19.29 7.04 -11.27
N LYS A 463 18.23 7.83 -11.18
CA LYS A 463 17.09 7.54 -10.30
C LYS A 463 16.32 6.30 -10.76
N GLN A 464 16.08 6.17 -12.06
CA GLN A 464 15.45 4.97 -12.63
C GLN A 464 16.31 3.73 -12.42
N ARG A 465 17.61 3.81 -12.74
CA ARG A 465 18.56 2.69 -12.59
C ARG A 465 18.70 2.24 -11.13
N LEU A 466 18.65 3.17 -10.16
CA LEU A 466 18.60 2.85 -8.74
C LEU A 466 17.37 2.00 -8.40
N VAL A 467 16.21 2.38 -8.91
CA VAL A 467 14.95 1.66 -8.70
C VAL A 467 15.06 0.23 -9.24
N GLU A 468 15.54 0.07 -10.46
CA GLU A 468 15.69 -1.24 -11.13
C GLU A 468 16.67 -2.15 -10.36
N SER A 469 17.80 -1.62 -9.88
CA SER A 469 18.77 -2.37 -9.08
C SER A 469 18.16 -2.81 -7.73
N LEU A 470 17.45 -1.92 -7.03
CA LEU A 470 16.75 -2.27 -5.79
C LEU A 470 15.68 -3.36 -6.01
N GLN A 471 14.97 -3.33 -7.14
CA GLN A 471 13.99 -4.35 -7.51
C GLN A 471 14.66 -5.71 -7.79
N ARG A 472 15.83 -5.74 -8.45
CA ARG A 472 16.61 -6.97 -8.61
C ARG A 472 17.04 -7.58 -7.27
N LYS A 473 17.26 -6.73 -6.25
CA LYS A 473 17.51 -7.19 -4.85
C LYS A 473 16.23 -7.44 -4.06
N ASN A 474 15.11 -7.73 -4.73
CA ASN A 474 13.80 -8.04 -4.14
C ASN A 474 13.24 -6.96 -3.20
N GLN A 475 13.66 -5.69 -3.37
CA GLN A 475 13.09 -4.60 -2.61
C GLN A 475 11.79 -4.11 -3.25
N VAL A 476 10.80 -3.76 -2.42
CA VAL A 476 9.59 -3.06 -2.86
C VAL A 476 9.87 -1.56 -2.76
N VAL A 477 9.98 -0.91 -3.92
CA VAL A 477 10.49 0.46 -4.03
C VAL A 477 9.38 1.44 -4.31
N SER A 478 9.35 2.52 -3.52
CA SER A 478 8.59 3.73 -3.82
C SER A 478 9.53 4.87 -4.21
N VAL A 479 9.08 5.72 -5.13
CA VAL A 479 9.83 6.89 -5.59
C VAL A 479 8.97 8.12 -5.44
N THR A 480 9.53 9.21 -4.91
CA THR A 480 8.90 10.53 -4.94
C THR A 480 9.48 11.38 -6.06
N GLY A 481 8.66 12.24 -6.66
CA GLY A 481 9.11 13.20 -7.67
C GLY A 481 8.06 14.26 -7.96
N ASP A 482 8.51 15.44 -8.37
CA ASP A 482 7.65 16.59 -8.72
C ASP A 482 7.88 17.12 -10.15
N GLY A 483 9.01 16.74 -10.76
CA GLY A 483 9.42 17.19 -12.07
C GLY A 483 9.10 16.22 -13.23
N THR A 484 9.12 16.73 -14.45
CA THR A 484 9.05 15.92 -15.70
C THR A 484 10.18 14.89 -15.77
N ASN A 485 11.35 15.24 -15.23
CA ASN A 485 12.53 14.41 -15.20
C ASN A 485 12.39 13.16 -14.31
N ASP A 486 11.42 13.15 -13.41
CA ASP A 486 11.15 12.04 -12.51
C ASP A 486 10.23 10.97 -13.09
N ALA A 487 9.53 11.29 -14.18
CA ALA A 487 8.52 10.41 -14.77
C ALA A 487 9.04 8.98 -15.09
N PRO A 488 10.26 8.77 -15.62
CA PRO A 488 10.78 7.43 -15.85
C PRO A 488 10.95 6.62 -14.55
N ALA A 489 11.47 7.25 -13.48
CA ALA A 489 11.67 6.61 -12.18
C ALA A 489 10.32 6.33 -11.48
N LEU A 490 9.36 7.27 -11.57
CA LEU A 490 8.00 7.10 -11.06
C LEU A 490 7.29 5.92 -11.69
N LYS A 491 7.44 5.73 -13.02
CA LYS A 491 6.87 4.59 -13.75
C LYS A 491 7.57 3.26 -13.47
N ALA A 492 8.89 3.28 -13.24
CA ALA A 492 9.68 2.09 -12.96
C ALA A 492 9.47 1.56 -11.53
N ALA A 493 9.11 2.43 -10.60
CA ALA A 493 8.86 2.05 -9.21
C ALA A 493 7.63 1.15 -9.04
N HIS A 494 7.57 0.39 -7.93
CA HIS A 494 6.37 -0.32 -7.55
C HIS A 494 5.23 0.66 -7.18
N VAL A 495 5.58 1.78 -6.56
CA VAL A 495 4.66 2.90 -6.32
C VAL A 495 5.37 4.22 -6.61
N GLY A 496 4.90 4.93 -7.63
CA GLY A 496 5.32 6.30 -7.92
C GLY A 496 4.47 7.30 -7.12
N LEU A 497 5.12 8.21 -6.42
CA LEU A 497 4.49 9.25 -5.59
C LEU A 497 4.80 10.63 -6.18
N SER A 498 3.80 11.33 -6.71
CA SER A 498 3.94 12.72 -7.13
C SER A 498 3.52 13.69 -6.03
N MET A 499 4.14 14.88 -6.01
CA MET A 499 3.69 15.95 -5.13
C MET A 499 2.53 16.73 -5.73
N GLY A 500 1.65 17.28 -4.90
CA GLY A 500 0.50 18.07 -5.34
C GLY A 500 0.89 19.32 -6.14
N ALA A 501 2.04 19.94 -5.82
CA ALA A 501 2.65 21.03 -6.56
C ALA A 501 3.44 20.57 -7.81
N GLY A 502 3.60 19.26 -8.02
CA GLY A 502 4.37 18.71 -9.15
C GLY A 502 3.72 18.94 -10.51
N THR A 503 4.50 18.73 -11.56
CA THR A 503 4.07 18.85 -12.95
C THR A 503 2.98 17.85 -13.33
N SER A 504 2.20 18.14 -14.37
CA SER A 504 1.18 17.22 -14.89
C SER A 504 1.79 15.89 -15.32
N VAL A 505 2.98 15.92 -15.92
CA VAL A 505 3.71 14.72 -16.37
C VAL A 505 4.11 13.82 -15.18
N ALA A 506 4.61 14.40 -14.08
CA ALA A 506 4.93 13.67 -12.87
C ALA A 506 3.66 13.05 -12.26
N LYS A 507 2.56 13.80 -12.21
CA LYS A 507 1.27 13.31 -11.72
C LYS A 507 0.72 12.17 -12.58
N GLU A 508 0.82 12.25 -13.91
CA GLU A 508 0.39 11.18 -14.81
C GLU A 508 1.25 9.92 -14.70
N ALA A 509 2.54 10.09 -14.44
CA ALA A 509 3.46 8.98 -14.27
C ALA A 509 3.31 8.28 -12.90
N SER A 510 2.70 8.94 -11.91
CA SER A 510 2.56 8.45 -10.54
C SER A 510 1.34 7.58 -10.32
N ASP A 511 1.38 6.79 -9.24
CA ASP A 511 0.28 5.96 -8.76
C ASP A 511 -0.52 6.64 -7.66
N ILE A 512 0.13 7.50 -6.85
CA ILE A 512 -0.48 8.30 -5.79
C ILE A 512 0.04 9.74 -5.89
N THR A 513 -0.84 10.72 -5.69
CA THR A 513 -0.46 12.14 -5.57
C THR A 513 -0.62 12.60 -4.13
N ILE A 514 0.43 13.17 -3.54
CA ILE A 514 0.47 13.73 -2.18
C ILE A 514 -0.01 15.19 -2.23
N ILE A 515 -1.27 15.42 -1.88
CA ILE A 515 -1.96 16.71 -2.11
C ILE A 515 -1.32 17.86 -1.32
N ASP A 516 -0.92 17.61 -0.08
CA ASP A 516 -0.35 18.60 0.83
C ASP A 516 1.18 18.77 0.70
N ASN A 517 1.80 18.07 -0.24
CA ASN A 517 3.25 18.03 -0.44
C ASN A 517 4.05 17.61 0.81
N SER A 518 3.41 16.97 1.78
CA SER A 518 4.00 16.58 3.06
C SER A 518 4.57 15.17 3.01
N PHE A 519 5.82 15.00 3.47
CA PHE A 519 6.44 13.68 3.58
C PHE A 519 5.73 12.81 4.62
N SER A 520 5.12 13.42 5.65
CA SER A 520 4.34 12.69 6.67
C SER A 520 3.10 12.00 6.07
N SER A 521 2.53 12.53 4.97
CA SER A 521 1.45 11.88 4.23
C SER A 521 1.88 10.56 3.60
N ILE A 522 3.17 10.41 3.23
CA ILE A 522 3.74 9.15 2.75
C ILE A 522 3.72 8.10 3.86
N GLY A 523 4.14 8.46 5.08
CA GLY A 523 4.03 7.58 6.25
C GLY A 523 2.59 7.13 6.52
N ARG A 524 1.62 8.05 6.41
CA ARG A 524 0.19 7.71 6.52
C ARG A 524 -0.26 6.76 5.42
N ALA A 525 0.21 6.91 4.19
CA ALA A 525 -0.11 5.98 3.10
C ALA A 525 0.44 4.57 3.38
N VAL A 526 1.65 4.45 3.93
CA VAL A 526 2.22 3.17 4.38
C VAL A 526 1.37 2.54 5.48
N MET A 527 0.99 3.32 6.49
CA MET A 527 0.12 2.86 7.58
C MET A 527 -1.22 2.31 7.05
N TRP A 528 -1.85 3.02 6.11
CA TRP A 528 -3.08 2.56 5.47
C TRP A 528 -2.88 1.26 4.68
N GLY A 529 -1.80 1.15 3.91
CA GLY A 529 -1.48 -0.05 3.14
C GLY A 529 -1.23 -1.27 4.03
N ARG A 530 -0.51 -1.11 5.15
CA ARG A 530 -0.30 -2.18 6.14
C ARG A 530 -1.60 -2.59 6.84
N SER A 531 -2.42 -1.61 7.21
CA SER A 531 -3.73 -1.89 7.83
C SER A 531 -4.69 -2.59 6.88
N LEU A 532 -4.67 -2.23 5.59
CA LEU A 532 -5.41 -2.92 4.54
C LEU A 532 -5.03 -4.40 4.48
N TYR A 533 -3.74 -4.71 4.48
CA TYR A 533 -3.26 -6.09 4.44
C TYR A 533 -3.71 -6.89 5.68
N GLN A 534 -3.61 -6.31 6.88
CA GLN A 534 -4.14 -6.94 8.09
C GLN A 534 -5.66 -7.20 8.01
N ASN A 535 -6.43 -6.28 7.43
CA ASN A 535 -7.88 -6.47 7.28
C ASN A 535 -8.20 -7.63 6.32
N ILE A 536 -7.40 -7.78 5.25
CA ILE A 536 -7.50 -8.93 4.35
C ILE A 536 -7.14 -10.23 5.07
N GLN A 537 -6.08 -10.25 5.89
CA GLN A 537 -5.72 -11.42 6.70
C GLN A 537 -6.82 -11.79 7.71
N ARG A 538 -7.44 -10.81 8.38
CA ARG A 538 -8.58 -11.04 9.30
C ARG A 538 -9.77 -11.65 8.59
N PHE A 539 -10.06 -11.17 7.37
CA PHE A 539 -11.11 -11.76 6.54
C PHE A 539 -10.78 -13.21 6.15
N LEU A 540 -9.56 -13.45 5.65
CA LEU A 540 -9.11 -14.80 5.31
C LEU A 540 -9.13 -15.74 6.51
N LEU A 541 -8.71 -15.28 7.69
CA LEU A 541 -8.78 -16.04 8.92
C LEU A 541 -10.23 -16.46 9.21
N PHE A 542 -11.17 -15.52 9.12
CA PHE A 542 -12.59 -15.79 9.33
C PHE A 542 -13.10 -16.82 8.32
N GLN A 543 -12.96 -16.55 7.04
CA GLN A 543 -13.52 -17.37 5.96
C GLN A 543 -12.93 -18.78 5.93
N LEU A 544 -11.60 -18.91 6.00
CA LEU A 544 -10.96 -20.21 5.95
C LEU A 544 -11.29 -21.08 7.17
N THR A 545 -11.49 -20.47 8.35
CA THR A 545 -11.94 -21.21 9.54
C THR A 545 -13.33 -21.80 9.34
N VAL A 546 -14.26 -21.03 8.77
CA VAL A 546 -15.62 -21.49 8.42
C VAL A 546 -15.56 -22.61 7.41
N ASN A 547 -14.78 -22.43 6.33
CA ASN A 547 -14.66 -23.41 5.25
C ASN A 547 -14.03 -24.73 5.75
N VAL A 548 -13.03 -24.68 6.62
CA VAL A 548 -12.43 -25.88 7.23
C VAL A 548 -13.45 -26.63 8.07
N ALA A 549 -14.22 -25.95 8.92
CA ALA A 549 -15.28 -26.58 9.72
C ALA A 549 -16.31 -27.26 8.78
N ALA A 550 -16.81 -26.54 7.78
CA ALA A 550 -17.81 -27.01 6.83
C ALA A 550 -17.30 -28.22 6.01
N CYS A 551 -16.07 -28.14 5.48
CA CYS A 551 -15.49 -29.24 4.71
C CYS A 551 -15.34 -30.52 5.54
N PHE A 552 -14.90 -30.42 6.83
CA PHE A 552 -14.81 -31.58 7.69
C PHE A 552 -16.17 -32.18 8.07
N ILE A 553 -17.20 -31.34 8.26
CA ILE A 553 -18.57 -31.82 8.52
C ILE A 553 -19.08 -32.65 7.33
N VAL A 554 -18.95 -32.15 6.10
CA VAL A 554 -19.38 -32.85 4.90
C VAL A 554 -18.55 -34.12 4.66
N LEU A 555 -17.23 -34.06 4.86
CA LEU A 555 -16.34 -35.20 4.69
C LEU A 555 -16.68 -36.35 5.66
N ILE A 556 -16.79 -36.05 6.96
CA ILE A 556 -17.08 -37.09 7.97
C ILE A 556 -18.49 -37.63 7.82
N GLY A 557 -19.49 -36.75 7.52
CA GLY A 557 -20.85 -37.21 7.20
C GLY A 557 -20.87 -38.21 6.02
N ALA A 558 -20.05 -37.95 4.99
CA ALA A 558 -19.91 -38.85 3.86
C ALA A 558 -19.37 -40.23 4.25
N PHE A 559 -18.40 -40.34 5.16
CA PHE A 559 -17.84 -41.60 5.66
C PHE A 559 -18.76 -42.34 6.62
N MET A 560 -19.59 -41.61 7.38
CA MET A 560 -20.58 -42.20 8.30
C MET A 560 -21.83 -42.72 7.56
N GLY A 561 -21.96 -42.44 6.25
CA GLY A 561 -23.16 -42.78 5.48
C GLY A 561 -24.40 -42.00 5.86
N ALA A 562 -24.23 -40.93 6.68
CA ALA A 562 -25.31 -40.06 7.07
C ALA A 562 -25.65 -39.04 5.95
N GLU A 563 -26.90 -38.59 5.92
CA GLU A 563 -27.24 -37.40 5.14
C GLU A 563 -26.40 -36.22 5.62
N SER A 564 -26.04 -35.29 4.69
CA SER A 564 -25.22 -34.17 5.06
C SER A 564 -25.86 -33.37 6.20
N PRO A 565 -25.16 -33.14 7.32
CA PRO A 565 -25.70 -32.37 8.46
C PRO A 565 -26.09 -30.93 8.12
N LEU A 566 -25.56 -30.39 7.01
CA LEU A 566 -25.92 -29.12 6.45
C LEU A 566 -26.29 -29.29 4.97
N THR A 567 -27.43 -28.74 4.56
CA THR A 567 -27.87 -28.83 3.15
C THR A 567 -27.04 -27.91 2.25
N VAL A 568 -27.09 -28.17 0.94
CA VAL A 568 -26.41 -27.33 -0.07
C VAL A 568 -26.84 -25.87 0.02
N THR A 569 -28.15 -25.63 0.18
CA THR A 569 -28.70 -24.27 0.29
C THR A 569 -28.23 -23.55 1.56
N GLN A 570 -28.15 -24.25 2.70
CA GLN A 570 -27.61 -23.71 3.95
C GLN A 570 -26.13 -23.33 3.82
N MET A 571 -25.35 -24.19 3.16
CA MET A 571 -23.92 -23.93 2.91
C MET A 571 -23.71 -22.75 1.96
N LEU A 572 -24.53 -22.62 0.91
CA LEU A 572 -24.47 -21.48 0.00
C LEU A 572 -24.82 -20.17 0.73
N TRP A 573 -25.79 -20.20 1.66
CA TRP A 573 -26.06 -19.03 2.49
C TRP A 573 -24.84 -18.62 3.31
N VAL A 574 -24.23 -19.57 3.99
CA VAL A 574 -23.05 -19.30 4.81
C VAL A 574 -21.90 -18.70 3.96
N ASN A 575 -21.59 -19.33 2.84
CA ASN A 575 -20.45 -18.86 2.01
C ASN A 575 -20.76 -17.59 1.25
N LEU A 576 -21.85 -17.55 0.48
CA LEU A 576 -22.08 -16.44 -0.45
C LEU A 576 -22.49 -15.15 0.28
N ILE A 577 -23.40 -15.24 1.22
CA ILE A 577 -24.00 -14.06 1.85
C ILE A 577 -23.26 -13.68 3.13
N MET A 578 -23.04 -14.62 4.02
CA MET A 578 -22.39 -14.35 5.30
C MET A 578 -20.91 -13.99 5.09
N ASP A 579 -20.18 -14.72 4.24
CA ASP A 579 -18.79 -14.42 3.95
C ASP A 579 -18.64 -13.10 3.19
N THR A 580 -19.54 -12.80 2.24
CA THR A 580 -19.53 -11.51 1.56
C THR A 580 -19.78 -10.35 2.53
N PHE A 581 -20.78 -10.45 3.39
CA PHE A 581 -21.05 -9.43 4.39
C PHE A 581 -19.97 -9.40 5.48
N GLY A 582 -19.45 -10.55 5.91
CA GLY A 582 -18.29 -10.63 6.80
C GLY A 582 -17.06 -9.95 6.24
N ALA A 583 -16.79 -10.15 4.94
CA ALA A 583 -15.73 -9.46 4.21
C ALA A 583 -15.89 -7.94 4.24
N MET A 584 -17.10 -7.44 3.95
CA MET A 584 -17.40 -6.00 4.01
C MET A 584 -17.22 -5.43 5.41
N ALA A 585 -17.64 -6.17 6.44
CA ALA A 585 -17.49 -5.77 7.83
C ALA A 585 -16.01 -5.61 8.22
N LEU A 586 -15.18 -6.61 7.90
CA LEU A 586 -13.76 -6.61 8.23
C LEU A 586 -12.95 -5.63 7.35
N ALA A 587 -13.34 -5.43 6.08
CA ALA A 587 -12.75 -4.43 5.19
C ALA A 587 -12.94 -2.99 5.69
N SER A 588 -14.02 -2.71 6.42
CA SER A 588 -14.36 -1.37 6.92
C SER A 588 -13.62 -0.97 8.20
N LEU A 589 -12.71 -1.79 8.71
CA LEU A 589 -11.98 -1.50 9.94
C LEU A 589 -11.03 -0.31 9.77
N PRO A 590 -10.94 0.58 10.77
CA PRO A 590 -10.04 1.72 10.73
C PRO A 590 -8.57 1.26 10.78
N PRO A 591 -7.62 2.12 10.33
CA PRO A 591 -6.19 1.79 10.40
C PRO A 591 -5.73 1.69 11.85
N SER A 592 -4.75 0.83 12.08
CA SER A 592 -4.06 0.71 13.37
C SER A 592 -2.69 1.38 13.29
N PRO A 593 -2.40 2.41 14.11
CA PRO A 593 -1.07 3.01 14.15
C PRO A 593 0.03 2.02 14.55
N GLU A 594 -0.31 0.97 15.28
CA GLU A 594 0.64 -0.06 15.73
C GLU A 594 1.32 -0.79 14.57
N VAL A 595 0.71 -0.83 13.37
CA VAL A 595 1.32 -1.46 12.20
C VAL A 595 2.64 -0.79 11.75
N MET A 596 2.90 0.43 12.22
CA MET A 596 4.17 1.14 11.96
C MET A 596 5.31 0.67 12.87
N ASN A 597 5.05 -0.15 13.89
CA ASN A 597 6.07 -0.77 14.72
C ASN A 597 6.60 -2.08 14.09
N ASP A 598 5.89 -2.63 13.10
CA ASP A 598 6.26 -3.86 12.44
C ASP A 598 7.25 -3.59 11.29
N LYS A 599 8.11 -4.56 11.02
CA LYS A 599 8.98 -4.52 9.83
C LYS A 599 8.15 -4.76 8.55
N PRO A 600 8.61 -4.25 7.38
CA PRO A 600 7.98 -4.59 6.12
C PRO A 600 7.93 -6.10 5.90
N ARG A 601 6.81 -6.58 5.37
CA ARG A 601 6.67 -8.00 5.02
C ARG A 601 7.59 -8.39 3.86
N GLU A 602 8.04 -9.62 3.85
CA GLU A 602 8.75 -10.17 2.69
C GLU A 602 7.80 -10.30 1.50
N ARG A 603 8.25 -9.95 0.31
CA ARG A 603 7.43 -9.98 -0.92
C ARG A 603 6.84 -11.36 -1.20
N GLN A 604 7.62 -12.42 -0.95
CA GLN A 604 7.24 -13.81 -1.22
C GLN A 604 6.63 -14.53 -0.01
N ALA A 605 6.43 -13.84 1.13
CA ALA A 605 5.81 -14.45 2.30
C ALA A 605 4.39 -14.91 1.98
N PHE A 606 4.04 -16.12 2.43
CA PHE A 606 2.68 -16.63 2.25
C PHE A 606 1.70 -15.83 3.11
N ILE A 607 0.52 -15.51 2.57
CA ILE A 607 -0.45 -14.62 3.24
C ILE A 607 -0.95 -15.20 4.57
N ILE A 608 -1.02 -16.53 4.67
CA ILE A 608 -1.36 -17.22 5.91
C ILE A 608 -0.07 -17.43 6.69
N ASN A 609 0.09 -16.70 7.78
CA ASN A 609 1.20 -16.90 8.70
C ASN A 609 0.93 -18.07 9.68
N LYS A 610 1.96 -18.49 10.42
CA LYS A 610 1.84 -19.63 11.37
C LYS A 610 0.73 -19.46 12.41
N PRO A 611 0.55 -18.27 13.06
CA PRO A 611 -0.56 -18.06 13.98
C PRO A 611 -1.92 -18.22 13.30
N MET A 612 -2.10 -17.67 12.08
CA MET A 612 -3.33 -17.85 11.30
C MET A 612 -3.61 -19.32 11.00
N ALA A 613 -2.61 -20.06 10.54
CA ALA A 613 -2.76 -21.48 10.22
C ALA A 613 -3.20 -22.28 11.45
N PHE A 614 -2.61 -21.99 12.61
CA PHE A 614 -2.99 -22.62 13.87
C PHE A 614 -4.43 -22.28 14.29
N ASP A 615 -4.83 -20.99 14.16
CA ASP A 615 -6.20 -20.57 14.46
C ASP A 615 -7.20 -21.19 13.47
N ILE A 616 -6.90 -21.23 12.18
CA ILE A 616 -7.78 -21.82 11.14
C ILE A 616 -8.05 -23.29 11.43
N VAL A 617 -7.00 -24.08 11.65
CA VAL A 617 -7.14 -25.52 11.88
C VAL A 617 -7.67 -25.80 13.29
N GLY A 618 -7.19 -25.11 14.30
CA GLY A 618 -7.58 -25.32 15.70
C GLY A 618 -9.03 -24.89 15.98
N VAL A 619 -9.40 -23.68 15.61
CA VAL A 619 -10.76 -23.16 15.82
C VAL A 619 -11.74 -23.81 14.85
N GLY A 620 -11.37 -23.98 13.58
CA GLY A 620 -12.19 -24.70 12.60
C GLY A 620 -12.44 -26.14 13.00
N GLY A 621 -11.41 -26.84 13.48
CA GLY A 621 -11.54 -28.17 14.06
C GLY A 621 -12.43 -28.23 15.30
N PHE A 622 -12.34 -27.24 16.18
CA PHE A 622 -13.26 -27.11 17.33
C PHE A 622 -14.71 -26.94 16.89
N PHE A 623 -14.99 -26.05 15.91
CA PHE A 623 -16.35 -25.84 15.40
C PHE A 623 -16.89 -27.07 14.71
N PHE A 624 -16.05 -27.78 13.97
CA PHE A 624 -16.39 -29.08 13.40
C PHE A 624 -16.81 -30.09 14.49
N LEU A 625 -15.98 -30.25 15.53
CA LEU A 625 -16.27 -31.21 16.61
C LEU A 625 -17.52 -30.83 17.39
N LEU A 626 -17.74 -29.53 17.62
CA LEU A 626 -18.94 -29.03 18.28
C LEU A 626 -20.21 -29.36 17.46
N THR A 627 -20.17 -29.09 16.16
CA THR A 627 -21.30 -29.41 15.27
C THR A 627 -21.54 -30.91 15.18
N LEU A 628 -20.48 -31.70 15.06
CA LEU A 628 -20.57 -33.15 15.02
C LEU A 628 -21.17 -33.74 16.33
N LEU A 629 -20.83 -33.14 17.48
CA LEU A 629 -21.41 -33.51 18.77
C LEU A 629 -22.93 -33.29 18.77
N PHE A 630 -23.42 -32.13 18.29
CA PHE A 630 -24.85 -31.86 18.21
C PHE A 630 -25.54 -32.82 17.21
N VAL A 631 -24.94 -33.09 16.08
CA VAL A 631 -25.45 -34.07 15.10
C VAL A 631 -25.59 -35.45 15.77
N TYR A 632 -24.55 -35.90 16.49
CA TYR A 632 -24.59 -37.16 17.20
C TYR A 632 -25.69 -37.22 18.29
N ILE A 633 -25.84 -36.16 19.08
CA ILE A 633 -26.88 -36.06 20.09
C ILE A 633 -28.28 -36.15 19.46
N PHE A 634 -28.53 -35.34 18.41
CA PHE A 634 -29.85 -35.29 17.75
C PHE A 634 -30.17 -36.56 16.99
N GLN A 635 -29.19 -37.30 16.49
CA GLN A 635 -29.42 -38.63 15.91
C GLN A 635 -29.77 -39.69 16.94
N HIS A 636 -29.39 -39.54 18.20
CA HIS A 636 -29.62 -40.53 19.24
C HIS A 636 -30.65 -40.10 20.31
N SER A 637 -31.34 -38.99 20.10
CA SER A 637 -32.35 -38.49 20.99
C SER A 637 -33.41 -37.68 20.25
N ASP A 638 -34.67 -37.78 20.59
CA ASP A 638 -35.74 -36.94 20.04
C ASP A 638 -35.77 -35.62 20.79
N VAL A 639 -35.18 -34.56 20.17
CA VAL A 639 -35.10 -33.22 20.78
C VAL A 639 -36.15 -32.31 20.18
N THR A 640 -37.15 -31.92 20.97
CA THR A 640 -38.17 -30.96 20.57
C THR A 640 -37.84 -29.52 20.98
N SER A 641 -36.91 -29.34 21.92
CA SER A 641 -36.31 -28.05 22.33
C SER A 641 -34.91 -28.30 22.93
N LEU A 642 -34.03 -27.30 22.86
CA LEU A 642 -32.70 -27.34 23.49
C LEU A 642 -32.77 -27.56 25.02
N MET A 643 -33.88 -27.26 25.63
CA MET A 643 -34.09 -27.56 27.07
C MET A 643 -34.11 -29.07 27.36
N ASP A 644 -34.47 -29.91 26.38
CA ASP A 644 -34.49 -31.36 26.51
C ASP A 644 -33.09 -31.94 26.70
N LEU A 645 -32.04 -31.20 26.33
CA LEU A 645 -30.63 -31.55 26.59
C LEU A 645 -30.29 -31.67 28.09
N LEU A 646 -31.10 -31.04 28.96
CA LEU A 646 -30.90 -31.17 30.43
C LEU A 646 -31.36 -32.53 30.97
N THR A 647 -32.23 -33.24 30.26
CA THR A 647 -32.77 -34.57 30.59
C THR A 647 -32.44 -35.62 29.56
N LEU A 648 -31.32 -35.41 28.83
CA LEU A 648 -30.89 -36.20 27.69
C LEU A 648 -30.86 -37.71 28.00
N GLN A 649 -31.54 -38.49 27.16
CA GLN A 649 -31.45 -39.94 27.13
C GLN A 649 -31.07 -40.35 25.70
N LEU A 650 -29.90 -40.98 25.55
CA LEU A 650 -29.45 -41.45 24.26
C LEU A 650 -30.07 -42.83 23.96
N GLY A 651 -30.75 -42.93 22.82
CA GLY A 651 -31.37 -44.14 22.28
C GLY A 651 -30.69 -44.68 21.04
N GLU A 652 -31.44 -45.43 20.25
CA GLU A 652 -31.02 -45.88 18.93
C GLU A 652 -30.93 -44.72 17.95
N ALA A 653 -30.06 -44.83 16.91
CA ALA A 653 -29.88 -43.76 15.94
C ALA A 653 -31.14 -43.63 15.05
N ASN A 654 -31.68 -42.42 15.01
CA ASN A 654 -32.80 -42.02 14.17
C ASN A 654 -32.37 -40.98 13.11
N SER A 655 -33.20 -40.73 12.11
CA SER A 655 -33.01 -39.60 11.19
C SER A 655 -33.22 -38.29 11.91
N VAL A 656 -32.38 -37.29 11.62
CA VAL A 656 -32.51 -35.91 12.16
C VAL A 656 -33.77 -35.27 11.64
N THR A 657 -34.60 -34.73 12.55
CA THR A 657 -35.86 -34.05 12.22
C THR A 657 -35.55 -32.66 11.59
N PRO A 658 -36.50 -32.09 10.81
CA PRO A 658 -36.32 -30.76 10.24
C PRO A 658 -36.10 -29.67 11.32
N TYR A 659 -36.70 -29.80 12.49
CA TYR A 659 -36.46 -28.86 13.60
C TYR A 659 -35.02 -29.00 14.17
N GLU A 660 -34.55 -30.21 14.38
CA GLU A 660 -33.16 -30.45 14.80
C GLU A 660 -32.17 -29.95 13.75
N GLN A 661 -32.53 -30.06 12.47
CA GLN A 661 -31.76 -29.47 11.38
C GLN A 661 -31.65 -27.94 11.51
N THR A 662 -32.78 -27.29 11.91
CA THR A 662 -32.81 -25.84 12.20
C THR A 662 -31.84 -25.48 13.35
N LEU A 663 -31.84 -26.29 14.42
CA LEU A 663 -30.96 -26.11 15.56
C LEU A 663 -29.48 -26.22 15.15
N ILE A 664 -29.10 -27.28 14.43
CA ILE A 664 -27.73 -27.49 13.92
C ILE A 664 -27.28 -26.29 13.06
N PHE A 665 -28.11 -25.91 12.08
CA PHE A 665 -27.83 -24.81 11.18
C PHE A 665 -27.67 -23.47 11.93
N SER A 666 -28.58 -23.19 12.86
CA SER A 666 -28.54 -21.94 13.65
C SER A 666 -27.33 -21.91 14.60
N ILE A 667 -26.99 -23.00 15.26
CA ILE A 667 -25.80 -23.12 16.11
C ILE A 667 -24.54 -22.85 15.27
N PHE A 668 -24.45 -23.48 14.07
CA PHE A 668 -23.33 -23.28 13.16
C PHE A 668 -23.17 -21.82 12.77
N VAL A 669 -24.25 -21.16 12.29
CA VAL A 669 -24.21 -19.76 11.86
C VAL A 669 -23.86 -18.81 13.00
N TRP A 670 -24.51 -18.94 14.18
CA TRP A 670 -24.26 -18.04 15.30
C TRP A 670 -22.88 -18.20 15.90
N THR A 671 -22.33 -19.41 15.93
CA THR A 671 -20.96 -19.65 16.38
C THR A 671 -19.95 -18.92 15.49
N HIS A 672 -20.11 -19.00 14.17
CA HIS A 672 -19.26 -18.29 13.21
C HIS A 672 -19.51 -16.79 13.23
N PHE A 673 -20.73 -16.34 13.43
CA PHE A 673 -21.06 -14.93 13.59
C PHE A 673 -20.28 -14.31 14.77
N TRP A 674 -20.24 -14.93 15.93
CA TRP A 674 -19.44 -14.45 17.04
C TRP A 674 -17.95 -14.55 16.79
N TYR A 675 -17.51 -15.57 16.08
CA TYR A 675 -16.10 -15.69 15.70
C TYR A 675 -15.63 -14.55 14.79
N MET A 676 -16.47 -13.97 13.95
CA MET A 676 -16.17 -12.77 13.16
C MET A 676 -15.70 -11.60 14.05
N PHE A 677 -16.26 -11.45 15.25
CA PHE A 677 -15.79 -10.46 16.20
C PHE A 677 -14.38 -10.78 16.73
N ASN A 678 -14.05 -12.06 16.94
CA ASN A 678 -12.74 -12.49 17.41
C ASN A 678 -11.65 -12.17 16.37
N THR A 679 -11.92 -12.35 15.08
CA THR A 679 -10.94 -12.09 14.02
C THR A 679 -10.54 -10.61 13.95
N ARG A 680 -11.37 -9.67 14.41
CA ARG A 680 -11.01 -8.24 14.50
C ARG A 680 -9.83 -7.98 15.44
N SER A 681 -9.66 -8.78 16.48
CA SER A 681 -8.58 -8.64 17.45
C SER A 681 -7.28 -9.34 17.04
N PHE A 682 -7.28 -10.05 15.91
CA PHE A 682 -6.10 -10.74 15.39
C PHE A 682 -4.94 -9.76 15.16
N GLU A 683 -3.76 -10.07 15.70
CA GLU A 683 -2.53 -9.27 15.65
C GLU A 683 -2.64 -7.83 16.20
N THR A 684 -3.66 -7.52 17.01
CA THR A 684 -3.75 -6.19 17.64
C THR A 684 -3.14 -6.16 19.04
N GLY A 685 -2.97 -7.31 19.69
CA GLY A 685 -2.58 -7.40 21.09
C GLY A 685 -3.58 -6.74 22.08
N LYS A 686 -4.79 -6.40 21.60
CA LYS A 686 -5.82 -5.70 22.40
C LYS A 686 -7.00 -6.61 22.68
N SER A 687 -7.65 -6.37 23.82
CA SER A 687 -8.96 -6.94 24.12
C SER A 687 -9.98 -6.54 23.06
N LEU A 688 -10.86 -7.48 22.69
CA LEU A 688 -11.94 -7.28 21.75
C LEU A 688 -12.84 -6.08 22.11
N PHE A 689 -13.12 -5.91 23.40
CA PHE A 689 -13.99 -4.85 23.92
C PHE A 689 -13.37 -3.45 23.88
N LYS A 690 -12.04 -3.34 23.75
CA LYS A 690 -11.32 -2.07 23.55
C LYS A 690 -11.29 -1.61 22.11
N LEU A 691 -11.62 -2.47 21.15
CA LEU A 691 -11.64 -2.14 19.73
C LEU A 691 -12.95 -1.40 19.36
N LYS A 692 -12.82 -0.19 18.82
CA LYS A 692 -13.97 0.58 18.36
C LYS A 692 -14.67 -0.10 17.19
N LEU A 693 -16.00 -0.16 17.24
CA LEU A 693 -16.84 -0.64 16.15
C LEU A 693 -17.05 0.48 15.13
N SER A 694 -16.63 0.27 13.88
CA SER A 694 -16.94 1.19 12.77
C SER A 694 -18.45 1.19 12.50
N SER A 695 -18.97 2.30 11.94
CA SER A 695 -20.39 2.36 11.54
C SER A 695 -20.72 1.29 10.50
N GLY A 696 -19.83 1.09 9.52
CA GLY A 696 -19.99 0.03 8.51
C GLY A 696 -20.09 -1.36 9.12
N PHE A 697 -19.21 -1.69 10.08
CA PHE A 697 -19.26 -2.97 10.77
C PHE A 697 -20.59 -3.20 11.49
N LYS A 698 -21.11 -2.20 12.23
CA LYS A 698 -22.39 -2.29 12.93
C LYS A 698 -23.57 -2.53 11.99
N THR A 699 -23.60 -1.81 10.86
CA THR A 699 -24.66 -1.97 9.85
C THR A 699 -24.66 -3.38 9.28
N ILE A 700 -23.49 -3.92 8.93
CA ILE A 700 -23.37 -5.24 8.32
C ILE A 700 -23.72 -6.34 9.33
N VAL A 701 -23.30 -6.21 10.57
CA VAL A 701 -23.70 -7.10 11.67
C VAL A 701 -25.24 -7.14 11.78
N GLY A 702 -25.91 -5.99 11.72
CA GLY A 702 -27.38 -5.92 11.71
C GLY A 702 -27.99 -6.64 10.51
N VAL A 703 -27.41 -6.48 9.32
CA VAL A 703 -27.88 -7.17 8.10
C VAL A 703 -27.74 -8.69 8.21
N ILE A 704 -26.63 -9.19 8.74
CA ILE A 704 -26.41 -10.64 8.94
C ILE A 704 -27.44 -11.20 9.92
N VAL A 705 -27.67 -10.54 11.06
CA VAL A 705 -28.65 -10.96 12.08
C VAL A 705 -30.05 -11.00 11.51
N ILE A 706 -30.49 -9.94 10.85
CA ILE A 706 -31.80 -9.85 10.21
C ILE A 706 -31.94 -10.92 9.12
N GLY A 707 -30.91 -11.09 8.28
CA GLY A 707 -30.88 -12.10 7.23
C GLY A 707 -31.07 -13.51 7.78
N GLN A 708 -30.36 -13.88 8.85
CA GLN A 708 -30.49 -15.19 9.49
C GLN A 708 -31.91 -15.43 10.02
N ILE A 709 -32.49 -14.42 10.65
CA ILE A 709 -33.90 -14.51 11.13
C ILE A 709 -34.83 -14.72 9.94
N ILE A 710 -34.72 -13.93 8.89
CA ILE A 710 -35.59 -14.04 7.71
C ILE A 710 -35.48 -15.42 7.08
N ILE A 711 -34.28 -16.00 6.97
CA ILE A 711 -34.07 -17.32 6.39
C ILE A 711 -34.78 -18.41 7.21
N VAL A 712 -34.59 -18.39 8.50
CA VAL A 712 -35.21 -19.41 9.38
C VAL A 712 -36.71 -19.25 9.49
N GLU A 713 -37.23 -18.00 9.55
CA GLU A 713 -38.62 -17.76 9.84
C GLU A 713 -39.50 -17.58 8.59
N VAL A 714 -38.95 -17.17 7.45
CA VAL A 714 -39.70 -16.85 6.23
C VAL A 714 -39.41 -17.82 5.10
N PHE A 715 -38.12 -18.12 4.87
CA PHE A 715 -37.68 -18.98 3.78
C PHE A 715 -37.35 -20.43 4.21
N TYR A 716 -37.97 -20.87 5.31
CA TYR A 716 -37.70 -22.16 5.96
C TYR A 716 -37.82 -23.35 5.00
N GLU A 717 -38.81 -23.39 4.12
CA GLU A 717 -39.01 -24.48 3.15
C GLU A 717 -37.83 -24.59 2.15
N PHE A 718 -37.34 -23.43 1.66
CA PHE A 718 -36.22 -23.40 0.71
C PHE A 718 -34.92 -23.87 1.35
N PHE A 719 -34.73 -23.59 2.63
CA PHE A 719 -33.53 -24.00 3.36
C PHE A 719 -33.67 -25.35 4.07
N ASN A 720 -34.78 -26.05 3.88
CA ASN A 720 -35.09 -27.33 4.52
C ASN A 720 -34.93 -27.28 6.06
N VAL A 721 -35.55 -26.29 6.68
CA VAL A 721 -35.59 -26.03 8.13
C VAL A 721 -37.03 -25.81 8.58
N GLU A 722 -37.29 -25.82 9.88
CA GLU A 722 -38.56 -25.42 10.45
C GLU A 722 -38.43 -24.07 11.16
N PRO A 723 -39.49 -23.21 11.10
CA PRO A 723 -39.48 -21.93 11.78
C PRO A 723 -39.46 -22.11 13.31
N MET A 724 -38.76 -21.25 14.00
CA MET A 724 -38.60 -21.30 15.46
C MET A 724 -39.56 -20.36 16.18
N PHE A 725 -39.89 -19.17 15.63
CA PHE A 725 -40.79 -18.21 16.27
C PHE A 725 -42.27 -18.59 16.17
N HIS A 726 -42.60 -19.35 15.15
CA HIS A 726 -43.97 -19.79 14.93
C HIS A 726 -43.99 -21.25 14.46
N THR A 727 -45.09 -21.91 14.70
CA THR A 727 -45.34 -23.25 14.16
C THR A 727 -45.72 -23.16 12.67
N LEU A 728 -45.67 -24.28 11.92
CA LEU A 728 -46.14 -24.35 10.54
C LEU A 728 -47.58 -23.85 10.35
N SER A 729 -48.39 -23.84 11.42
CA SER A 729 -49.75 -23.27 11.48
C SER A 729 -49.77 -21.80 11.92
N TRP A 730 -48.68 -21.07 11.90
CA TRP A 730 -48.51 -19.67 12.25
C TRP A 730 -48.96 -19.32 13.70
N LYS A 731 -48.86 -20.27 14.63
CA LYS A 731 -49.04 -20.02 16.07
C LYS A 731 -47.66 -19.74 16.70
N LEU A 732 -47.66 -18.82 17.65
CA LEU A 732 -46.46 -18.46 18.41
C LEU A 732 -45.85 -19.70 19.08
N ASN A 733 -44.56 -19.95 18.82
CA ASN A 733 -43.81 -21.05 19.40
C ASN A 733 -42.85 -20.51 20.49
N VAL A 734 -43.31 -20.61 21.76
CA VAL A 734 -42.55 -20.07 22.89
C VAL A 734 -41.24 -20.88 23.11
N SER A 735 -41.26 -22.20 22.94
CA SER A 735 -40.06 -23.03 23.09
C SER A 735 -39.01 -22.67 22.04
N GLY A 736 -39.41 -22.47 20.80
CA GLY A 736 -38.46 -22.05 19.73
C GLY A 736 -37.87 -20.65 19.96
N ILE A 737 -38.62 -19.72 20.53
CA ILE A 737 -38.08 -18.41 20.95
C ILE A 737 -37.00 -18.59 22.04
N ILE A 738 -37.25 -19.49 23.01
CA ILE A 738 -36.27 -19.82 24.06
C ILE A 738 -35.04 -20.45 23.45
N ASP A 739 -35.19 -21.36 22.48
CA ASP A 739 -34.07 -22.00 21.77
C ASP A 739 -33.23 -20.97 21.01
N TRP A 740 -33.86 -19.99 20.34
CA TRP A 740 -33.13 -18.87 19.72
C TRP A 740 -32.24 -18.13 20.72
N LEU A 741 -32.81 -17.78 21.91
CA LEU A 741 -32.05 -17.10 22.96
C LEU A 741 -30.92 -17.96 23.48
N ILE A 742 -31.13 -19.26 23.71
CA ILE A 742 -30.12 -20.20 24.14
C ILE A 742 -29.00 -20.27 23.13
N ILE A 743 -29.30 -20.41 21.84
CA ILE A 743 -28.31 -20.48 20.78
C ILE A 743 -27.47 -19.21 20.74
N VAL A 744 -28.07 -18.03 20.71
CA VAL A 744 -27.37 -16.75 20.67
C VAL A 744 -26.46 -16.56 21.88
N VAL A 745 -26.94 -16.88 23.09
CA VAL A 745 -26.16 -16.73 24.33
C VAL A 745 -25.03 -17.74 24.40
N LEU A 746 -25.32 -19.04 24.18
CA LEU A 746 -24.28 -20.07 24.30
C LEU A 746 -23.24 -19.95 23.20
N SER A 747 -23.62 -19.66 21.97
CA SER A 747 -22.64 -19.44 20.88
C SER A 747 -21.72 -18.24 21.16
N SER A 748 -22.18 -17.24 21.93
CA SER A 748 -21.35 -16.11 22.36
C SER A 748 -20.16 -16.49 23.25
N LEU A 749 -20.15 -17.70 23.82
CA LEU A 749 -19.01 -18.23 24.60
C LEU A 749 -17.72 -18.21 23.78
N VAL A 750 -17.79 -18.26 22.48
CA VAL A 750 -16.64 -18.11 21.56
C VAL A 750 -15.88 -16.80 21.81
N LEU A 751 -16.60 -15.70 22.10
CA LEU A 751 -15.99 -14.42 22.47
C LEU A 751 -15.26 -14.50 23.82
N TRP A 752 -15.96 -15.06 24.81
CA TRP A 752 -15.48 -15.09 26.18
C TRP A 752 -14.28 -16.00 26.38
N VAL A 753 -14.22 -17.14 25.69
CA VAL A 753 -13.05 -18.04 25.69
C VAL A 753 -11.82 -17.31 25.15
N ARG A 754 -11.94 -16.55 24.06
CA ARG A 754 -10.83 -15.78 23.53
C ARG A 754 -10.39 -14.65 24.47
N GLU A 755 -11.34 -13.91 25.06
CA GLU A 755 -10.99 -12.85 26.02
C GLU A 755 -10.29 -13.42 27.27
N LEU A 756 -10.76 -14.54 27.78
CA LEU A 756 -10.11 -15.23 28.89
C LEU A 756 -8.67 -15.63 28.53
N TRP A 757 -8.48 -16.20 27.35
CA TRP A 757 -7.15 -16.54 26.84
C TRP A 757 -6.26 -15.31 26.73
N HIS A 758 -6.78 -14.20 26.22
CA HIS A 758 -6.05 -12.93 26.13
C HIS A 758 -5.63 -12.42 27.52
N LEU A 759 -6.53 -12.46 28.50
CA LEU A 759 -6.25 -12.04 29.88
C LEU A 759 -5.19 -12.92 30.55
N LEU A 760 -5.22 -14.21 30.30
CA LEU A 760 -4.24 -15.16 30.84
C LEU A 760 -2.86 -14.98 30.18
N SER A 761 -2.83 -14.73 28.89
CA SER A 761 -1.60 -14.48 28.12
C SER A 761 -0.96 -13.14 28.49
N ALA A 762 -1.76 -12.09 28.70
CA ALA A 762 -1.28 -10.77 29.10
C ALA A 762 -0.68 -10.73 30.51
N LYS A 763 -1.02 -11.69 31.38
CA LYS A 763 -0.39 -11.85 32.73
C LYS A 763 0.96 -12.55 32.68
N LYS A 764 1.33 -13.19 31.56
CA LYS A 764 2.61 -13.91 31.42
C LYS A 764 3.72 -13.06 30.79
N ASN A 765 3.37 -11.95 30.14
CA ASN A 765 4.29 -10.92 29.62
C ASN A 765 4.27 -9.69 30.55
#